data_fd1f361d74b33384aa5bc7e9950f8a54
#
_entry.id   fd1f361d74b33384aa5bc7e9950f8a54
#
_cell.length_a   1.000
_cell.length_b   1.000
_cell.length_c   1.000
_cell.angle_alpha   90.00
_cell.angle_beta   90.00
_cell.angle_gamma   90.00
#
_symmetry.space_group_name_H-M   'P 1'
#
loop_
_entity.id
_entity.type
_entity.pdbx_description
1 polymer ?
#
loop_
_entity_poly.entity_id
_entity_poly.type
_entity_poly.pdbx_seq_one_letter_code
_entity_poly.pdbx_strand_id
1 'polypeptide(L)'
;MRKLILLYATLLSVSVFAQKQKIGDFIESTSYNLDKIGVERKQQYEPLGDAFVSKNGTNRYTRALYGSHTDWRLETSDKPVFAVVKKGHHRNISFVLELDGKDYPLEENDNCTSYYTLDRCYELRDSRWGADAVLTIEAVASPDKEAAYWLFHGKDLKGRGRIKAIVRNIAQPKLYRNGDIGADKPGCLEAEGPVLQKVETAIEDMAIMAVELDSVVVLDAQKDMQMVEDAKAHFRKISSIVNFSTPDPYINPLGGTLALAADGDWDGQTWLHGCIGWRMPLAGWRAGYLGDVLGWNDRAISHFDAYAKSQVTDVEPVYPHPSQDAALNLARAEKKWGTQMYSNGYICRNPERNDQMHHYDMNLNYIDELLWHFQYDADTTYMRKMWPVLKSHLAWEKRNYDPDGDHLYDAYCCIWASDALYYSGGAVTHSSAYNYRGHKLAARIAEILGEDSKPYQDEADAILKAMNERLWLPEKGVWAEYQDGMGLKRKHDHPAVWSIYTPIDCGVCTPEQAYQATRYVDEHIPHINVENTGYQTISTSDWMPYSWSINNVAAAEVMHTALAYFEAGRAEEGYRLMKGNILDQMYYGASPGNFGQISYYDAARGECYRDFGDCIGISSRTLIQGLFGIIPQALDGKCIIRPGFPKEWDHASIETPYIYYKYTRKDGRDIYEITQRFPQPLKIVLRQNLGNGQYRDIEGTTEAHQVMSVERRVDNMAFASAKGIAVANDQLGLEEPDVTKTFRTQRIEQYYNAEVDDIFKNEYLSPRPQTTTLQIPKQGIGEWCHPQLTAEINDSVFRTLIKKDVFNMAGVPFRTPATGLNIIYTSLWDNYPDSVSIPLKGKAESAYLLLAGSTNHMQSRIDNGLVVVTYVDESKDTLALRNPENWCPIEQDYYVDGKAFLTSEPRPYRVCLGTGDVSRDLGKVLNIQGIYGREIPGGAAQMLRMPLNPKKKLKSLTLRTLSNDVVIGLMAITLQ
;
A
#
# COMPACT_ATOMS: atom_id res chain seq x y z
N MET A 1 19.19 -32.93 -39.71
CA MET A 1 18.50 -31.69 -39.40
C MET A 1 17.34 -31.84 -38.41
N ARG A 2 16.41 -32.80 -38.55
CA ARG A 2 15.28 -32.97 -37.55
C ARG A 2 15.70 -33.36 -36.13
N LYS A 3 16.83 -34.04 -35.91
CA LYS A 3 17.34 -34.40 -34.56
C LYS A 3 18.09 -33.26 -33.88
N LEU A 4 18.62 -32.27 -34.63
CA LEU A 4 19.25 -31.09 -34.03
C LEU A 4 18.19 -30.06 -33.59
N ILE A 5 17.04 -29.99 -34.29
CA ILE A 5 15.95 -29.08 -33.90
C ILE A 5 15.22 -29.57 -32.65
N LEU A 6 15.14 -30.90 -32.46
CA LEU A 6 14.56 -31.46 -31.21
C LEU A 6 15.51 -31.26 -29.99
N LEU A 7 16.82 -31.25 -30.19
CA LEU A 7 17.78 -31.00 -29.12
C LEU A 7 17.83 -29.51 -28.73
N TYR A 8 17.62 -28.62 -29.67
CA TYR A 8 17.50 -27.17 -29.38
C TYR A 8 16.16 -26.82 -28.74
N ALA A 9 15.06 -27.49 -29.10
CA ALA A 9 13.76 -27.30 -28.45
C ALA A 9 13.73 -27.91 -27.03
N THR A 10 14.50 -28.98 -26.77
CA THR A 10 14.62 -29.59 -25.43
C THR A 10 15.58 -28.80 -24.52
N LEU A 11 16.54 -28.06 -25.08
CA LEU A 11 17.43 -27.16 -24.34
C LEU A 11 16.82 -25.79 -24.05
N LEU A 12 15.74 -25.41 -24.78
CA LEU A 12 14.96 -24.22 -24.50
C LEU A 12 13.79 -24.45 -23.52
N SER A 13 13.49 -25.73 -23.19
CA SER A 13 12.42 -26.08 -22.23
C SER A 13 12.97 -26.44 -20.84
N VAL A 14 14.24 -26.24 -20.57
CA VAL A 14 14.88 -26.52 -19.27
C VAL A 14 15.64 -25.28 -18.83
N SER A 15 14.96 -24.22 -18.53
CA SER A 15 15.38 -23.19 -17.58
C SER A 15 14.40 -22.02 -17.56
N VAL A 16 13.15 -22.24 -17.19
CA VAL A 16 12.38 -21.20 -16.54
C VAL A 16 12.39 -21.51 -15.04
N PHE A 17 13.55 -21.63 -14.49
CA PHE A 17 13.74 -21.29 -13.09
C PHE A 17 13.60 -19.76 -13.05
N ALA A 18 12.62 -19.28 -12.34
CA ALA A 18 12.46 -17.87 -12.04
C ALA A 18 13.70 -17.38 -11.28
N GLN A 19 14.79 -17.10 -12.00
CA GLN A 19 15.94 -16.43 -11.43
C GLN A 19 15.55 -14.98 -11.22
N LYS A 20 15.69 -14.50 -9.99
CA LYS A 20 15.66 -13.07 -9.69
C LYS A 20 16.61 -12.38 -10.66
N GLN A 21 16.10 -11.67 -11.64
CA GLN A 21 16.92 -10.96 -12.62
C GLN A 21 17.26 -9.60 -12.04
N LYS A 22 18.55 -9.31 -11.90
CA LYS A 22 19.00 -7.97 -11.54
C LYS A 22 18.96 -7.06 -12.77
N ILE A 23 18.28 -5.96 -12.66
CA ILE A 23 18.38 -4.86 -13.62
C ILE A 23 19.12 -3.73 -12.89
N GLY A 24 20.42 -3.60 -13.17
CA GLY A 24 21.28 -2.77 -12.36
C GLY A 24 21.34 -3.30 -10.93
N ASP A 25 20.92 -2.49 -9.97
CA ASP A 25 20.86 -2.87 -8.55
C ASP A 25 19.49 -3.41 -8.11
N PHE A 26 18.49 -3.43 -8.99
CA PHE A 26 17.13 -3.84 -8.65
C PHE A 26 16.89 -5.33 -8.89
N ILE A 27 15.95 -5.88 -8.10
CA ILE A 27 15.44 -7.25 -8.28
C ILE A 27 14.10 -7.17 -9.00
N GLU A 28 14.05 -7.72 -10.21
CA GLU A 28 12.80 -7.83 -10.96
C GLU A 28 11.97 -9.00 -10.44
N SER A 29 10.68 -8.78 -10.24
CA SER A 29 9.75 -9.87 -9.92
C SER A 29 9.47 -10.72 -11.15
N THR A 30 9.67 -12.03 -11.02
CA THR A 30 9.45 -13.00 -12.09
C THR A 30 8.14 -13.77 -11.93
N SER A 31 7.44 -13.60 -10.81
CA SER A 31 6.22 -14.35 -10.51
C SER A 31 4.95 -13.64 -10.99
N TYR A 32 5.02 -12.35 -11.25
CA TYR A 32 3.88 -11.59 -11.76
C TYR A 32 3.67 -11.88 -13.24
N ASN A 33 2.47 -12.30 -13.59
CA ASN A 33 2.12 -12.68 -14.96
C ASN A 33 0.97 -11.81 -15.47
N LEU A 34 1.31 -10.80 -16.28
CA LEU A 34 0.34 -9.90 -16.92
C LEU A 34 -0.65 -10.64 -17.82
N ASP A 35 -0.28 -11.78 -18.42
CA ASP A 35 -1.16 -12.57 -19.29
C ASP A 35 -2.41 -13.06 -18.52
N LYS A 36 -2.32 -13.23 -17.22
CA LYS A 36 -3.44 -13.63 -16.36
C LYS A 36 -4.44 -12.50 -16.11
N ILE A 37 -4.02 -11.24 -16.26
CA ILE A 37 -4.90 -10.08 -16.23
C ILE A 37 -5.57 -9.87 -17.60
N GLY A 38 -5.03 -10.49 -18.66
CA GLY A 38 -5.66 -10.57 -19.97
C GLY A 38 -5.56 -9.34 -20.85
N VAL A 39 -4.71 -8.36 -20.50
CA VAL A 39 -4.58 -7.12 -21.28
C VAL A 39 -3.11 -6.71 -21.36
N GLU A 40 -2.59 -6.55 -22.58
CA GLU A 40 -1.35 -5.85 -22.83
C GLU A 40 -1.51 -4.38 -22.48
N ARG A 41 -0.71 -3.86 -21.54
CA ARG A 41 -0.75 -2.47 -21.15
C ARG A 41 -0.01 -1.60 -22.15
N LYS A 42 -0.61 -0.48 -22.48
CA LYS A 42 -0.02 0.55 -23.32
C LYS A 42 -0.30 1.92 -22.71
N GLN A 43 0.50 2.89 -23.11
CA GLN A 43 0.24 4.25 -22.72
C GLN A 43 -1.12 4.72 -23.24
N GLN A 44 -1.98 5.18 -22.33
CA GLN A 44 -3.35 5.63 -22.59
C GLN A 44 -3.40 7.15 -22.82
N TYR A 45 -2.52 7.87 -22.11
CA TYR A 45 -2.49 9.33 -22.10
C TYR A 45 -1.08 9.83 -22.39
N GLU A 46 -0.98 10.99 -23.07
CA GLU A 46 0.27 11.70 -23.37
C GLU A 46 0.26 13.05 -22.63
N PRO A 47 1.41 13.56 -22.17
CA PRO A 47 1.49 14.91 -21.61
C PRO A 47 1.51 15.95 -22.73
N LEU A 48 0.76 17.04 -22.55
CA LEU A 48 0.80 18.20 -23.44
C LEU A 48 0.64 19.48 -22.60
N GLY A 49 1.74 20.18 -22.31
CA GLY A 49 1.72 21.28 -21.34
C GLY A 49 1.22 20.79 -19.99
N ASP A 50 0.13 21.34 -19.49
CA ASP A 50 -0.51 20.95 -18.23
C ASP A 50 -1.62 19.91 -18.43
N ALA A 51 -1.81 19.38 -19.64
CA ALA A 51 -2.88 18.47 -19.96
C ALA A 51 -2.42 17.01 -20.08
N PHE A 52 -3.34 16.10 -19.75
CA PHE A 52 -3.30 14.69 -20.13
C PHE A 52 -4.17 14.52 -21.39
N VAL A 53 -3.60 14.00 -22.46
CA VAL A 53 -4.26 13.91 -23.76
C VAL A 53 -4.45 12.46 -24.17
N SER A 54 -5.65 12.12 -24.66
CA SER A 54 -5.93 10.82 -25.29
C SER A 54 -6.49 11.04 -26.69
N LYS A 55 -6.00 10.22 -27.66
CA LYS A 55 -6.46 10.21 -29.04
C LYS A 55 -7.24 8.91 -29.29
N ASN A 56 -8.53 9.02 -29.59
CA ASN A 56 -9.43 7.88 -29.80
C ASN A 56 -9.45 6.90 -28.63
N GLY A 57 -9.30 7.41 -27.41
CA GLY A 57 -9.37 6.62 -26.19
C GLY A 57 -10.74 5.96 -26.02
N THR A 58 -10.77 4.88 -25.27
CA THR A 58 -11.96 4.04 -25.07
C THR A 58 -12.38 3.90 -23.61
N ASN A 59 -11.63 4.49 -22.69
CA ASN A 59 -11.93 4.41 -21.27
C ASN A 59 -13.18 5.22 -20.92
N ARG A 60 -14.05 4.64 -20.10
CA ARG A 60 -15.36 5.21 -19.76
C ARG A 60 -15.47 5.44 -18.25
N TYR A 61 -16.04 6.59 -17.87
CA TYR A 61 -16.30 7.00 -16.47
C TYR A 61 -15.09 6.85 -15.53
N THR A 62 -13.93 7.23 -16.01
CA THR A 62 -12.66 7.01 -15.31
C THR A 62 -12.08 8.28 -14.70
N ARG A 63 -12.67 9.44 -14.98
CA ARG A 63 -12.23 10.72 -14.40
C ARG A 63 -13.41 11.57 -13.98
N ALA A 64 -13.49 11.87 -12.68
CA ALA A 64 -14.50 12.77 -12.14
C ALA A 64 -14.06 14.23 -12.23
N LEU A 65 -15.03 15.12 -12.48
CA LEU A 65 -14.93 16.54 -12.19
C LEU A 65 -15.60 16.78 -10.84
N TYR A 66 -14.81 17.26 -9.87
CA TYR A 66 -15.25 17.62 -8.53
C TYR A 66 -15.69 19.10 -8.52
N GLY A 67 -16.62 19.45 -7.66
CA GLY A 67 -17.16 20.81 -7.64
C GLY A 67 -17.42 21.32 -6.23
N SER A 68 -18.63 21.19 -5.75
CA SER A 68 -19.17 21.87 -4.58
C SER A 68 -18.82 21.24 -3.22
N HIS A 69 -17.78 20.45 -3.11
CA HIS A 69 -17.32 19.73 -1.90
C HIS A 69 -18.39 18.78 -1.28
N THR A 70 -19.37 18.35 -2.09
CA THR A 70 -20.35 17.34 -1.70
C THR A 70 -20.03 15.98 -2.32
N ASP A 71 -20.92 15.00 -2.17
CA ASP A 71 -20.80 13.69 -2.86
C ASP A 71 -21.23 13.74 -4.34
N TRP A 72 -21.67 14.91 -4.83
CA TRP A 72 -22.01 15.12 -6.23
C TRP A 72 -20.76 15.24 -7.10
N ARG A 73 -20.74 14.55 -8.22
CA ARG A 73 -19.67 14.66 -9.22
C ARG A 73 -20.16 14.35 -10.62
N LEU A 74 -19.47 14.88 -11.62
CA LEU A 74 -19.64 14.53 -13.02
C LEU A 74 -18.51 13.58 -13.44
N GLU A 75 -18.84 12.33 -13.66
CA GLU A 75 -17.92 11.36 -14.25
C GLU A 75 -17.76 11.62 -15.75
N THR A 76 -16.53 11.56 -16.23
CA THR A 76 -16.19 11.77 -17.65
C THR A 76 -15.46 10.57 -18.23
N SER A 77 -15.45 10.50 -19.55
CA SER A 77 -14.86 9.40 -20.33
C SER A 77 -13.88 9.95 -21.37
N ASP A 78 -13.14 9.07 -22.05
CA ASP A 78 -12.27 9.48 -23.14
C ASP A 78 -13.05 10.00 -24.37
N LYS A 79 -14.30 9.59 -24.49
CA LYS A 79 -15.27 10.12 -25.45
C LYS A 79 -16.37 10.89 -24.71
N PRO A 80 -17.14 11.79 -25.33
CA PRO A 80 -18.10 12.66 -24.65
C PRO A 80 -19.38 11.93 -24.21
N VAL A 81 -19.22 11.07 -23.24
CA VAL A 81 -20.29 10.43 -22.48
C VAL A 81 -20.04 10.64 -20.99
N PHE A 82 -21.06 10.95 -20.24
CA PHE A 82 -20.97 11.45 -18.86
C PHE A 82 -21.93 10.71 -17.95
N ALA A 83 -21.64 10.74 -16.66
CA ALA A 83 -22.57 10.30 -15.65
C ALA A 83 -22.56 11.25 -14.44
N VAL A 84 -23.74 11.65 -14.00
CA VAL A 84 -23.92 12.30 -12.70
C VAL A 84 -24.01 11.21 -11.65
N VAL A 85 -23.23 11.37 -10.60
CA VAL A 85 -23.23 10.48 -9.45
C VAL A 85 -23.47 11.28 -8.18
N LYS A 86 -24.59 11.00 -7.55
CA LYS A 86 -24.99 11.45 -6.20
C LYS A 86 -26.05 10.49 -5.67
N LYS A 87 -26.03 10.19 -4.39
CA LYS A 87 -27.03 9.29 -3.78
C LYS A 87 -28.46 9.72 -4.11
N GLY A 88 -29.20 8.85 -4.80
CA GLY A 88 -30.59 9.11 -5.23
C GLY A 88 -30.74 9.91 -6.54
N HIS A 89 -29.67 10.43 -7.12
CA HIS A 89 -29.68 11.29 -8.31
C HIS A 89 -28.68 10.84 -9.37
N HIS A 90 -28.67 9.55 -9.71
CA HIS A 90 -27.78 9.00 -10.72
C HIS A 90 -28.34 9.13 -12.10
N ARG A 91 -27.59 9.70 -13.06
CA ARG A 91 -27.99 9.84 -14.46
C ARG A 91 -26.83 9.60 -15.40
N ASN A 92 -27.12 8.87 -16.47
CA ASN A 92 -26.24 8.79 -17.62
C ASN A 92 -26.62 9.89 -18.61
N ILE A 93 -25.65 10.60 -19.15
CA ILE A 93 -25.85 11.72 -20.08
C ILE A 93 -24.95 11.50 -21.29
N SER A 94 -25.57 11.34 -22.44
CA SER A 94 -24.92 11.25 -23.74
C SER A 94 -25.39 12.36 -24.67
N PHE A 95 -24.56 12.68 -25.65
CA PHE A 95 -24.87 13.73 -26.62
C PHE A 95 -24.96 13.18 -28.04
N VAL A 96 -25.87 13.75 -28.80
CA VAL A 96 -26.07 13.47 -30.24
C VAL A 96 -25.97 14.77 -31.02
N LEU A 97 -25.16 14.82 -32.05
CA LEU A 97 -25.21 15.86 -33.06
C LEU A 97 -26.25 15.51 -34.11
N GLU A 98 -27.31 16.30 -34.22
CA GLU A 98 -28.16 16.31 -35.39
C GLU A 98 -27.55 17.26 -36.43
N LEU A 99 -27.27 16.77 -37.64
CA LEU A 99 -26.69 17.54 -38.70
C LEU A 99 -27.43 17.21 -40.00
N ASP A 100 -28.03 18.24 -40.63
CA ASP A 100 -28.79 18.10 -41.89
C ASP A 100 -29.90 17.01 -41.78
N GLY A 101 -30.55 16.92 -40.59
CA GLY A 101 -31.62 15.99 -40.29
C GLY A 101 -31.20 14.54 -39.98
N LYS A 102 -29.92 14.29 -39.79
CA LYS A 102 -29.38 13.01 -39.36
C LYS A 102 -28.76 13.08 -37.97
N ASP A 103 -28.98 12.07 -37.17
CA ASP A 103 -28.46 11.94 -35.83
C ASP A 103 -27.12 11.19 -35.82
N TYR A 104 -26.13 11.73 -35.14
CA TYR A 104 -24.78 11.19 -34.94
C TYR A 104 -24.47 11.15 -33.44
N PRO A 105 -24.57 9.98 -32.78
CA PRO A 105 -24.12 9.85 -31.39
C PRO A 105 -22.64 10.23 -31.25
N LEU A 106 -22.32 11.15 -30.33
CA LEU A 106 -20.95 11.69 -30.26
C LEU A 106 -19.93 10.68 -29.73
N GLU A 107 -20.36 9.69 -28.98
CA GLU A 107 -19.51 8.57 -28.53
C GLU A 107 -19.07 7.64 -29.69
N GLU A 108 -19.79 7.63 -30.80
CA GLU A 108 -19.51 6.84 -32.01
C GLU A 108 -18.64 7.60 -33.04
N ASN A 109 -18.08 8.71 -32.64
CA ASN A 109 -17.29 9.58 -33.48
C ASN A 109 -16.00 8.91 -34.00
N ASP A 110 -15.64 9.16 -35.28
CA ASP A 110 -14.47 8.60 -35.94
C ASP A 110 -13.14 9.03 -35.33
N ASN A 111 -13.04 10.29 -34.90
CA ASN A 111 -11.82 10.89 -34.38
C ASN A 111 -12.12 11.84 -33.23
N CYS A 112 -11.71 11.45 -32.06
CA CYS A 112 -11.86 12.19 -30.82
C CYS A 112 -10.52 12.38 -30.14
N THR A 113 -10.10 13.64 -29.95
CA THR A 113 -9.00 13.96 -29.04
C THR A 113 -9.60 14.54 -27.76
N SER A 114 -9.26 13.93 -26.63
CA SER A 114 -9.71 14.43 -25.32
C SER A 114 -8.56 14.95 -24.49
N TYR A 115 -8.81 16.01 -23.74
CA TYR A 115 -7.86 16.69 -22.88
C TYR A 115 -8.43 16.74 -21.47
N TYR A 116 -7.61 16.46 -20.48
CA TYR A 116 -7.92 16.65 -19.08
C TYR A 116 -6.92 17.64 -18.46
N THR A 117 -7.44 18.69 -17.88
CA THR A 117 -6.73 19.67 -17.05
C THR A 117 -7.58 19.99 -15.83
N LEU A 118 -8.07 21.22 -15.70
CA LEU A 118 -9.10 21.63 -14.73
C LEU A 118 -10.54 21.24 -15.16
N ASP A 119 -10.68 20.88 -16.41
CA ASP A 119 -11.92 20.55 -17.12
C ASP A 119 -11.70 19.30 -17.99
N ARG A 120 -12.71 18.91 -18.73
CA ARG A 120 -12.61 17.85 -19.73
C ARG A 120 -12.99 18.41 -21.08
N CYS A 121 -12.01 18.53 -21.96
CA CYS A 121 -12.23 19.04 -23.33
C CYS A 121 -12.18 17.90 -24.36
N TYR A 122 -12.99 18.04 -25.40
CA TYR A 122 -13.01 17.11 -26.54
C TYR A 122 -12.96 17.89 -27.84
N GLU A 123 -12.13 17.44 -28.75
CA GLU A 123 -12.14 17.87 -30.15
C GLU A 123 -12.60 16.69 -31.01
N LEU A 124 -13.73 16.83 -31.68
CA LEU A 124 -14.39 15.80 -32.45
C LEU A 124 -14.36 16.14 -33.95
N ARG A 125 -13.97 15.19 -34.75
CA ARG A 125 -14.02 15.25 -36.21
C ARG A 125 -14.63 13.95 -36.72
N ASP A 126 -15.54 14.05 -37.68
CA ASP A 126 -16.17 12.89 -38.27
C ASP A 126 -16.29 13.09 -39.78
N SER A 127 -15.87 12.10 -40.53
CA SER A 127 -15.91 12.12 -41.99
C SER A 127 -17.31 12.36 -42.58
N ARG A 128 -18.31 12.04 -41.80
CA ARG A 128 -19.74 12.20 -42.16
C ARG A 128 -20.26 13.63 -42.02
N TRP A 129 -19.54 14.53 -41.31
CA TRP A 129 -19.96 15.90 -41.07
C TRP A 129 -19.42 16.91 -42.11
N GLY A 130 -18.41 16.50 -42.87
CA GLY A 130 -17.67 17.33 -43.83
C GLY A 130 -16.21 17.45 -43.47
N ALA A 131 -15.36 17.76 -44.42
CA ALA A 131 -13.91 17.72 -44.29
C ALA A 131 -13.35 18.70 -43.25
N ASP A 132 -13.97 19.84 -43.06
CA ASP A 132 -13.48 20.92 -42.19
C ASP A 132 -14.32 21.07 -40.89
N ALA A 133 -15.36 20.30 -40.77
CA ALA A 133 -16.27 20.36 -39.62
C ALA A 133 -15.60 19.82 -38.32
N VAL A 134 -15.64 20.62 -37.26
CA VAL A 134 -15.10 20.28 -35.95
C VAL A 134 -16.12 20.65 -34.88
N LEU A 135 -16.37 19.73 -33.95
CA LEU A 135 -17.13 20.03 -32.74
C LEU A 135 -16.19 19.98 -31.53
N THR A 136 -16.10 21.08 -30.82
CA THR A 136 -15.39 21.13 -29.54
C THR A 136 -16.40 21.14 -28.40
N ILE A 137 -16.14 20.30 -27.38
CA ILE A 137 -16.96 20.23 -26.16
C ILE A 137 -16.04 20.48 -24.98
N GLU A 138 -16.44 21.38 -24.09
CA GLU A 138 -15.73 21.64 -22.85
C GLU A 138 -16.69 21.42 -21.69
N ALA A 139 -16.32 20.54 -20.75
CA ALA A 139 -17.08 20.20 -19.55
C ALA A 139 -16.37 20.71 -18.30
N VAL A 140 -17.03 21.49 -17.48
CA VAL A 140 -16.50 22.02 -16.22
C VAL A 140 -17.55 21.90 -15.11
N ALA A 141 -17.13 21.55 -13.90
CA ALA A 141 -18.02 21.50 -12.73
C ALA A 141 -18.28 22.90 -12.17
N SER A 142 -19.36 23.06 -11.41
CA SER A 142 -19.61 24.29 -10.66
C SER A 142 -18.96 24.21 -9.28
N PRO A 143 -18.20 25.23 -8.84
CA PRO A 143 -17.61 25.23 -7.50
C PRO A 143 -18.64 25.41 -6.36
N ASP A 144 -19.79 26.03 -6.65
CA ASP A 144 -20.75 26.46 -5.64
C ASP A 144 -22.05 25.64 -5.63
N LYS A 145 -22.28 24.84 -6.66
CA LYS A 145 -23.53 24.09 -6.86
C LYS A 145 -23.25 22.66 -7.27
N GLU A 146 -24.20 21.78 -7.03
CA GLU A 146 -24.21 20.42 -7.57
C GLU A 146 -24.62 20.45 -9.04
N ALA A 147 -23.72 21.00 -9.87
CA ALA A 147 -23.95 21.27 -11.27
C ALA A 147 -22.65 21.16 -12.09
N ALA A 148 -22.80 20.99 -13.38
CA ALA A 148 -21.70 21.11 -14.34
C ALA A 148 -22.23 21.72 -15.66
N TYR A 149 -21.32 22.27 -16.42
CA TYR A 149 -21.62 22.99 -17.66
C TYR A 149 -20.90 22.31 -18.82
N TRP A 150 -21.55 22.30 -20.00
CA TRP A 150 -20.97 21.95 -21.27
C TRP A 150 -21.07 23.09 -22.25
N LEU A 151 -19.93 23.50 -22.82
CA LEU A 151 -19.81 24.43 -23.90
C LEU A 151 -19.58 23.68 -25.19
N PHE A 152 -20.37 23.99 -26.21
CA PHE A 152 -20.28 23.41 -27.54
C PHE A 152 -19.91 24.49 -28.55
N HIS A 153 -18.76 24.32 -29.25
CA HIS A 153 -18.34 25.15 -30.34
C HIS A 153 -18.31 24.37 -31.64
N GLY A 154 -19.02 24.81 -32.63
CA GLY A 154 -19.09 24.15 -33.93
C GLY A 154 -18.41 24.93 -35.02
N LYS A 155 -17.23 24.51 -35.48
CA LYS A 155 -16.64 25.02 -36.73
C LYS A 155 -17.33 24.35 -37.93
N ASP A 156 -17.84 25.12 -38.90
CA ASP A 156 -18.56 24.65 -40.07
C ASP A 156 -19.85 23.83 -39.75
N LEU A 157 -20.40 24.04 -38.56
CA LEU A 157 -21.65 23.43 -38.08
C LEU A 157 -22.77 24.47 -37.79
N LYS A 158 -22.43 25.77 -37.81
CA LYS A 158 -23.35 26.85 -37.47
C LYS A 158 -24.56 26.85 -38.42
N GLY A 159 -25.75 26.91 -37.84
CA GLY A 159 -27.02 26.93 -38.60
C GLY A 159 -27.39 25.60 -39.25
N ARG A 160 -26.55 24.59 -39.17
CA ARG A 160 -26.79 23.22 -39.69
C ARG A 160 -26.93 22.18 -38.59
N GLY A 161 -26.34 22.42 -37.44
CA GLY A 161 -26.23 21.44 -36.33
C GLY A 161 -27.09 21.81 -35.15
N ARG A 162 -27.56 20.77 -34.46
CA ARG A 162 -28.20 20.84 -33.15
C ARG A 162 -27.55 19.81 -32.22
N ILE A 163 -27.34 20.17 -30.96
CA ILE A 163 -26.92 19.22 -29.92
C ILE A 163 -28.16 18.75 -29.18
N LYS A 164 -28.25 17.43 -29.03
CA LYS A 164 -29.30 16.77 -28.22
C LYS A 164 -28.60 16.08 -27.04
N ALA A 165 -28.99 16.45 -25.82
CA ALA A 165 -28.63 15.72 -24.61
C ALA A 165 -29.67 14.62 -24.36
N ILE A 166 -29.22 13.42 -24.16
CA ILE A 166 -30.06 12.27 -23.86
C ILE A 166 -29.76 11.81 -22.43
N VAL A 167 -30.74 11.89 -21.55
CA VAL A 167 -30.63 11.52 -20.14
C VAL A 167 -31.34 10.19 -19.89
N ARG A 168 -30.65 9.26 -19.24
CA ARG A 168 -31.18 7.94 -18.87
C ARG A 168 -30.81 7.61 -17.42
N ASN A 169 -31.46 6.58 -16.89
CA ASN A 169 -30.99 5.94 -15.65
C ASN A 169 -29.65 5.24 -15.86
N ILE A 170 -29.03 4.91 -14.76
CA ILE A 170 -27.79 4.13 -14.69
C ILE A 170 -28.12 2.72 -14.21
N ALA A 171 -27.58 1.71 -14.90
CA ALA A 171 -27.76 0.31 -14.56
C ALA A 171 -27.17 -0.04 -13.18
N GLN A 172 -25.98 0.47 -12.92
CA GLN A 172 -25.26 0.25 -11.66
C GLN A 172 -24.65 1.57 -11.17
N PRO A 173 -25.33 2.25 -10.22
CA PRO A 173 -24.91 3.58 -9.78
C PRO A 173 -23.75 3.59 -8.80
N LYS A 174 -23.27 2.44 -8.31
CA LYS A 174 -22.23 2.34 -7.30
C LYS A 174 -20.97 1.72 -7.83
N LEU A 175 -19.86 2.29 -7.40
CA LEU A 175 -18.63 1.55 -7.15
C LEU A 175 -19.00 0.31 -6.34
N TYR A 176 -18.85 -0.86 -6.90
CA TYR A 176 -19.24 -2.07 -6.22
C TYR A 176 -18.04 -2.63 -5.47
N ARG A 177 -18.15 -2.64 -4.15
CA ARG A 177 -17.23 -3.35 -3.30
C ARG A 177 -17.31 -4.84 -3.63
N ASN A 178 -16.39 -5.33 -4.41
CA ASN A 178 -16.23 -6.76 -4.58
C ASN A 178 -15.03 -7.18 -3.74
N GLY A 179 -15.31 -7.68 -2.54
CA GLY A 179 -14.32 -7.63 -1.49
C GLY A 179 -14.25 -6.20 -0.95
N ASP A 180 -13.22 -5.83 -0.31
CA ASP A 180 -13.18 -4.56 0.38
C ASP A 180 -12.77 -3.38 -0.49
N ILE A 181 -12.02 -3.62 -1.53
CA ILE A 181 -11.55 -2.59 -2.46
C ILE A 181 -12.20 -2.89 -3.81
N GLY A 182 -13.19 -2.12 -4.20
CA GLY A 182 -13.89 -2.37 -5.45
C GLY A 182 -13.27 -1.65 -6.63
N ALA A 183 -12.86 -2.36 -7.65
CA ALA A 183 -12.88 -1.80 -8.99
C ALA A 183 -14.33 -1.68 -9.47
N ASP A 184 -14.62 -0.73 -10.36
CA ASP A 184 -15.93 -0.64 -10.98
C ASP A 184 -16.23 -1.91 -11.76
N LYS A 185 -17.44 -2.46 -11.58
CA LYS A 185 -17.88 -3.59 -12.41
C LYS A 185 -18.05 -3.15 -13.85
N PRO A 186 -17.79 -4.04 -14.80
CA PRO A 186 -18.17 -3.79 -16.19
C PRO A 186 -19.63 -3.35 -16.28
N GLY A 187 -19.89 -2.25 -17.00
CA GLY A 187 -21.23 -1.67 -17.12
C GLY A 187 -21.66 -0.74 -15.98
N CYS A 188 -20.80 -0.46 -15.01
CA CYS A 188 -21.03 0.58 -14.02
C CYS A 188 -21.20 1.94 -14.72
N LEU A 189 -22.19 2.72 -14.28
CA LEU A 189 -22.54 4.03 -14.80
C LEU A 189 -23.09 4.05 -16.25
N GLU A 190 -23.19 2.90 -16.91
CA GLU A 190 -23.80 2.81 -18.24
C GLU A 190 -25.32 3.08 -18.22
N ALA A 191 -25.82 3.56 -19.34
CA ALA A 191 -27.24 3.87 -19.49
C ALA A 191 -28.13 2.63 -19.41
N GLU A 192 -29.25 2.75 -18.70
CA GLU A 192 -30.27 1.72 -18.62
C GLU A 192 -31.69 2.30 -18.80
N GLY A 193 -32.54 1.53 -19.44
CA GLY A 193 -33.98 1.86 -19.56
C GLY A 193 -34.28 2.96 -20.57
N PRO A 194 -35.51 3.50 -20.50
CA PRO A 194 -35.99 4.51 -21.47
C PRO A 194 -35.28 5.85 -21.27
N VAL A 195 -35.38 6.72 -22.28
CA VAL A 195 -34.97 8.12 -22.19
C VAL A 195 -35.88 8.83 -21.19
N LEU A 196 -35.28 9.42 -20.17
CA LEU A 196 -35.99 10.19 -19.14
C LEU A 196 -36.17 11.64 -19.56
N GLN A 197 -35.13 12.19 -20.20
CA GLN A 197 -35.14 13.56 -20.66
C GLN A 197 -34.39 13.66 -21.99
N LYS A 198 -34.92 14.50 -22.90
CA LYS A 198 -34.27 14.92 -24.12
C LYS A 198 -34.29 16.42 -24.19
N VAL A 199 -33.13 17.03 -24.28
CA VAL A 199 -32.97 18.49 -24.38
C VAL A 199 -32.17 18.79 -25.62
N GLU A 200 -32.54 19.81 -26.38
CA GLU A 200 -31.83 20.14 -27.62
C GLU A 200 -31.63 21.65 -27.78
N THR A 201 -30.54 22.04 -28.41
CA THR A 201 -30.23 23.42 -28.76
C THR A 201 -29.50 23.48 -30.09
N ALA A 202 -29.71 24.58 -30.83
CA ALA A 202 -28.97 24.81 -32.07
C ALA A 202 -27.50 25.19 -31.79
N ILE A 203 -26.60 24.85 -32.70
CA ILE A 203 -25.22 25.32 -32.68
C ILE A 203 -25.19 26.61 -33.52
N GLU A 204 -25.16 27.75 -32.82
CA GLU A 204 -24.90 29.07 -33.43
C GLU A 204 -23.38 29.28 -33.43
N ASP A 205 -22.86 30.33 -32.79
CA ASP A 205 -21.40 30.45 -32.52
C ASP A 205 -21.01 29.58 -31.34
N MET A 206 -21.87 29.43 -30.35
CA MET A 206 -21.71 28.66 -29.14
C MET A 206 -23.05 28.19 -28.62
N ALA A 207 -23.11 26.99 -28.03
CA ALA A 207 -24.24 26.53 -27.26
C ALA A 207 -23.79 26.14 -25.84
N ILE A 208 -24.63 26.35 -24.84
CA ILE A 208 -24.35 25.98 -23.44
C ILE A 208 -25.48 25.09 -22.92
N MET A 209 -25.11 24.00 -22.31
CA MET A 209 -26.01 23.17 -21.49
C MET A 209 -25.44 23.03 -20.08
N ALA A 210 -26.30 22.86 -19.11
CA ALA A 210 -25.90 22.51 -17.75
C ALA A 210 -26.65 21.26 -17.31
N VAL A 211 -26.01 20.48 -16.43
CA VAL A 211 -26.72 19.56 -15.53
C VAL A 211 -26.79 20.22 -14.16
N GLU A 212 -28.00 20.38 -13.65
CA GLU A 212 -28.25 20.84 -12.28
C GLU A 212 -28.86 19.67 -11.51
N LEU A 213 -28.14 19.23 -10.46
CA LEU A 213 -28.40 18.01 -9.71
C LEU A 213 -28.39 16.77 -10.63
N ASP A 214 -29.51 16.47 -11.32
CA ASP A 214 -29.68 15.30 -12.20
C ASP A 214 -30.50 15.61 -13.47
N SER A 215 -30.76 16.89 -13.74
CA SER A 215 -31.56 17.34 -14.87
C SER A 215 -30.76 18.26 -15.79
N VAL A 216 -30.84 18.03 -17.10
CA VAL A 216 -30.14 18.85 -18.10
C VAL A 216 -31.04 19.99 -18.54
N VAL A 217 -30.46 21.20 -18.63
CA VAL A 217 -31.09 22.41 -19.11
C VAL A 217 -30.25 23.11 -20.18
N VAL A 218 -30.88 23.85 -21.06
CA VAL A 218 -30.21 24.75 -22.00
C VAL A 218 -30.07 26.11 -21.35
N LEU A 219 -28.86 26.67 -21.42
CA LEU A 219 -28.57 28.01 -20.92
C LEU A 219 -28.47 29.01 -22.06
N ASP A 220 -28.75 30.29 -21.73
CA ASP A 220 -28.61 31.40 -22.70
C ASP A 220 -27.12 31.81 -22.78
N ALA A 221 -26.46 31.48 -23.90
CA ALA A 221 -25.05 31.77 -24.11
C ALA A 221 -24.66 33.25 -23.94
N GLN A 222 -25.61 34.19 -24.12
CA GLN A 222 -25.33 35.62 -23.92
C GLN A 222 -25.42 36.06 -22.45
N LYS A 223 -26.26 35.39 -21.65
CA LYS A 223 -26.53 35.77 -20.26
C LYS A 223 -25.72 34.91 -19.27
N ASP A 224 -25.58 33.61 -19.56
CA ASP A 224 -25.12 32.66 -18.59
C ASP A 224 -23.61 32.28 -18.77
N MET A 225 -22.94 32.80 -19.82
CA MET A 225 -21.54 32.56 -20.09
C MET A 225 -20.64 32.94 -18.92
N GLN A 226 -20.95 34.05 -18.24
CA GLN A 226 -20.16 34.52 -17.11
C GLN A 226 -20.07 33.46 -15.99
N MET A 227 -21.13 32.73 -15.74
CA MET A 227 -21.18 31.67 -14.72
C MET A 227 -20.19 30.53 -15.07
N VAL A 228 -20.07 30.18 -16.35
CA VAL A 228 -19.10 29.18 -16.81
C VAL A 228 -17.67 29.69 -16.71
N GLU A 229 -17.44 30.93 -17.12
CA GLU A 229 -16.11 31.57 -17.01
C GLU A 229 -15.70 31.74 -15.53
N ASP A 230 -16.61 32.06 -14.64
CA ASP A 230 -16.34 32.13 -13.20
C ASP A 230 -15.96 30.73 -12.63
N ALA A 231 -16.62 29.66 -13.03
CA ALA A 231 -16.28 28.31 -12.66
C ALA A 231 -14.88 27.93 -13.17
N LYS A 232 -14.59 28.22 -14.44
CA LYS A 232 -13.24 27.99 -15.03
C LYS A 232 -12.17 28.82 -14.32
N ALA A 233 -12.46 30.08 -13.99
CA ALA A 233 -11.53 30.95 -13.26
C ALA A 233 -11.24 30.41 -11.85
N HIS A 234 -12.27 29.87 -11.16
CA HIS A 234 -12.11 29.22 -9.86
C HIS A 234 -11.13 28.03 -9.95
N PHE A 235 -11.40 27.09 -10.83
CA PHE A 235 -10.53 25.90 -10.94
C PHE A 235 -9.16 26.23 -11.52
N ARG A 236 -9.05 27.26 -12.37
CA ARG A 236 -7.75 27.78 -12.82
C ARG A 236 -6.94 28.35 -11.66
N LYS A 237 -7.59 29.05 -10.72
CA LYS A 237 -6.94 29.52 -9.50
C LYS A 237 -6.44 28.35 -8.65
N ILE A 238 -7.22 27.28 -8.48
CA ILE A 238 -6.81 26.09 -7.74
C ILE A 238 -5.65 25.38 -8.46
N SER A 239 -5.77 25.10 -9.75
CA SER A 239 -4.74 24.39 -10.51
C SER A 239 -3.42 25.17 -10.62
N SER A 240 -3.44 26.49 -10.38
CA SER A 240 -2.22 27.33 -10.39
C SER A 240 -1.54 27.48 -9.04
N ILE A 241 -2.05 26.86 -7.97
CA ILE A 241 -1.46 26.96 -6.62
C ILE A 241 -0.05 26.36 -6.58
N VAL A 242 0.15 25.25 -7.30
CA VAL A 242 1.46 24.62 -7.47
C VAL A 242 1.77 24.50 -8.95
N ASN A 243 2.87 25.12 -9.37
CA ASN A 243 3.34 25.06 -10.76
C ASN A 243 4.75 24.46 -10.82
N PHE A 244 4.93 23.51 -11.72
CA PHE A 244 6.22 22.91 -12.04
C PHE A 244 6.65 23.25 -13.45
N SER A 245 7.93 23.47 -13.64
CA SER A 245 8.56 23.49 -14.95
C SER A 245 9.84 22.70 -14.90
N THR A 246 9.87 21.58 -15.60
CA THR A 246 10.99 20.63 -15.60
C THR A 246 11.29 20.17 -17.02
N PRO A 247 12.47 19.60 -17.27
CA PRO A 247 12.77 18.94 -18.55
C PRO A 247 11.88 17.73 -18.85
N ASP A 248 11.17 17.19 -17.84
CA ASP A 248 10.33 16.03 -17.98
C ASP A 248 8.86 16.42 -18.19
N PRO A 249 8.30 16.23 -19.40
CA PRO A 249 6.92 16.62 -19.67
C PRO A 249 5.89 15.82 -18.88
N TYR A 250 6.23 14.63 -18.38
CA TYR A 250 5.33 13.79 -17.57
C TYR A 250 5.14 14.33 -16.16
N ILE A 251 6.05 15.18 -15.68
CA ILE A 251 5.97 15.78 -14.34
C ILE A 251 5.18 17.09 -14.34
N ASN A 252 5.29 17.88 -15.42
CA ASN A 252 4.76 19.24 -15.46
C ASN A 252 3.25 19.37 -15.18
N PRO A 253 2.36 18.44 -15.60
CA PRO A 253 0.92 18.52 -15.28
C PRO A 253 0.57 18.27 -13.81
N LEU A 254 1.51 17.74 -13.02
CA LEU A 254 1.18 17.17 -11.71
C LEU A 254 0.84 18.23 -10.65
N GLY A 255 1.41 19.43 -10.73
CA GLY A 255 1.11 20.50 -9.77
C GLY A 255 -0.36 20.89 -9.76
N GLY A 256 -0.91 21.17 -10.92
CA GLY A 256 -2.32 21.52 -11.07
C GLY A 256 -3.25 20.36 -10.75
N THR A 257 -2.93 19.16 -11.21
CA THR A 257 -3.71 17.95 -10.95
C THR A 257 -3.73 17.61 -9.46
N LEU A 258 -2.61 17.76 -8.74
CA LEU A 258 -2.51 17.57 -7.30
C LEU A 258 -3.47 18.51 -6.55
N ALA A 259 -3.45 19.81 -6.88
CA ALA A 259 -4.29 20.79 -6.22
C ALA A 259 -5.78 20.53 -6.47
N LEU A 260 -6.16 20.16 -7.71
CA LEU A 260 -7.55 19.82 -8.04
C LEU A 260 -8.05 18.55 -7.35
N ALA A 261 -7.21 17.52 -7.26
CA ALA A 261 -7.55 16.29 -6.56
C ALA A 261 -7.70 16.54 -5.04
N ALA A 262 -6.79 17.33 -4.46
CA ALA A 262 -6.87 17.74 -3.06
C ALA A 262 -8.11 18.57 -2.74
N ASP A 263 -8.54 19.47 -3.65
CA ASP A 263 -9.80 20.22 -3.50
C ASP A 263 -11.02 19.29 -3.58
N GLY A 264 -10.97 18.30 -4.48
CA GLY A 264 -12.01 17.28 -4.62
C GLY A 264 -12.17 16.36 -3.40
N ASP A 265 -11.10 16.19 -2.61
CA ASP A 265 -11.11 15.39 -1.38
C ASP A 265 -11.63 16.15 -0.15
N TRP A 266 -11.76 17.46 -0.25
CA TRP A 266 -12.27 18.33 0.81
C TRP A 266 -13.80 18.26 0.89
N ASP A 267 -14.37 18.17 2.10
CA ASP A 267 -15.83 18.14 2.32
C ASP A 267 -16.42 19.44 2.87
N GLY A 268 -15.60 20.47 2.98
CA GLY A 268 -15.95 21.76 3.60
C GLY A 268 -15.50 21.90 5.05
N GLN A 269 -15.08 20.81 5.71
CA GLN A 269 -14.57 20.80 7.08
C GLN A 269 -13.28 19.99 7.23
N THR A 270 -13.20 18.82 6.58
CA THR A 270 -12.06 17.90 6.69
C THR A 270 -11.68 17.34 5.33
N TRP A 271 -10.42 16.92 5.18
CA TRP A 271 -10.05 15.99 4.11
C TRP A 271 -10.58 14.60 4.45
N LEU A 272 -11.04 13.92 3.41
CA LEU A 272 -11.64 12.62 3.51
C LEU A 272 -10.61 11.51 3.21
N HIS A 273 -11.03 10.27 3.34
CA HIS A 273 -10.21 9.10 2.99
C HIS A 273 -10.00 9.00 1.47
N GLY A 274 -10.97 9.43 0.67
CA GLY A 274 -10.87 9.48 -0.79
C GLY A 274 -11.97 10.29 -1.44
N CYS A 275 -11.71 10.75 -2.65
CA CYS A 275 -12.65 11.61 -3.39
C CYS A 275 -13.90 10.86 -3.87
N ILE A 276 -13.77 9.58 -4.22
CA ILE A 276 -14.81 8.76 -4.85
C ILE A 276 -15.09 7.52 -4.01
N GLY A 277 -14.15 6.58 -4.00
CA GLY A 277 -14.19 5.43 -3.13
C GLY A 277 -13.86 5.85 -1.71
N TRP A 278 -14.60 5.33 -0.73
CA TRP A 278 -14.38 5.69 0.66
C TRP A 278 -14.43 7.20 0.95
N ARG A 279 -15.35 7.92 0.31
CA ARG A 279 -15.58 9.33 0.61
C ARG A 279 -16.21 9.44 2.01
N MET A 280 -15.37 9.36 3.02
CA MET A 280 -15.77 9.36 4.43
C MET A 280 -14.67 9.93 5.33
N PRO A 281 -15.03 10.46 6.51
CA PRO A 281 -14.08 11.00 7.47
C PRO A 281 -13.05 9.96 7.94
N LEU A 282 -11.81 10.42 8.11
CA LEU A 282 -10.74 9.68 8.72
C LEU A 282 -9.74 10.68 9.32
N ALA A 283 -9.33 10.51 10.57
CA ALA A 283 -8.55 11.51 11.30
C ALA A 283 -7.16 11.74 10.68
N GLY A 284 -6.45 10.69 10.39
CA GLY A 284 -5.17 10.68 9.69
C GLY A 284 -5.20 9.69 8.54
N TRP A 285 -4.23 9.60 7.73
CA TRP A 285 -3.95 8.77 6.57
C TRP A 285 -3.33 9.59 5.45
N ARG A 286 -2.37 10.47 5.84
CA ARG A 286 -1.59 11.36 4.97
C ARG A 286 -2.36 12.49 4.29
N ALA A 287 -3.69 12.49 4.29
CA ALA A 287 -4.47 13.55 3.65
C ALA A 287 -4.29 14.92 4.31
N GLY A 288 -4.06 14.97 5.62
CA GLY A 288 -3.84 16.21 6.37
C GLY A 288 -2.56 16.97 5.99
N TYR A 289 -1.58 16.32 5.36
CA TYR A 289 -0.40 17.02 4.81
C TYR A 289 -0.74 18.04 3.72
N LEU A 290 -1.87 17.88 3.03
CA LEU A 290 -2.24 18.67 1.86
C LEU A 290 -2.43 20.16 2.17
N GLY A 291 -2.97 20.47 3.34
CA GLY A 291 -3.31 21.85 3.70
C GLY A 291 -2.12 22.77 3.64
N ASP A 292 -1.04 22.39 4.26
CA ASP A 292 0.17 23.21 4.34
C ASP A 292 0.89 23.32 2.99
N VAL A 293 1.07 22.19 2.31
CA VAL A 293 1.73 22.18 1.00
C VAL A 293 1.06 23.12 0.00
N LEU A 294 -0.28 23.18 0.05
CA LEU A 294 -1.10 24.00 -0.86
C LEU A 294 -1.39 25.41 -0.32
N GLY A 295 -0.85 25.77 0.86
CA GLY A 295 -1.09 27.07 1.49
C GLY A 295 -2.52 27.28 2.00
N TRP A 296 -3.25 26.18 2.22
CA TRP A 296 -4.61 26.20 2.77
C TRP A 296 -4.59 26.03 4.29
N ASN A 297 -3.93 26.96 5.00
CA ASN A 297 -3.79 26.90 6.45
C ASN A 297 -5.14 26.91 7.17
N ASP A 298 -6.12 27.62 6.64
CA ASP A 298 -7.49 27.63 7.14
C ASP A 298 -8.16 26.25 7.08
N ARG A 299 -7.96 25.52 5.98
CA ARG A 299 -8.43 24.13 5.85
C ARG A 299 -7.66 23.18 6.77
N ALA A 300 -6.34 23.34 6.90
CA ALA A 300 -5.52 22.56 7.83
C ALA A 300 -6.01 22.74 9.27
N ILE A 301 -6.18 23.98 9.71
CA ILE A 301 -6.72 24.31 11.04
C ILE A 301 -8.14 23.74 11.22
N SER A 302 -9.00 23.84 10.23
CA SER A 302 -10.36 23.27 10.28
C SER A 302 -10.33 21.76 10.49
N HIS A 303 -9.50 21.05 9.71
CA HIS A 303 -9.32 19.61 9.82
C HIS A 303 -8.79 19.19 11.19
N PHE A 304 -7.70 19.80 11.64
CA PHE A 304 -7.10 19.45 12.93
C PHE A 304 -8.01 19.81 14.12
N ASP A 305 -8.70 20.93 14.06
CA ASP A 305 -9.67 21.34 15.10
C ASP A 305 -10.87 20.39 15.20
N ALA A 306 -11.37 19.91 14.05
CA ALA A 306 -12.51 18.99 14.03
C ALA A 306 -12.17 17.66 14.72
N TYR A 307 -10.97 17.13 14.48
CA TYR A 307 -10.53 15.89 15.11
C TYR A 307 -9.95 16.10 16.52
N ALA A 308 -9.46 17.27 16.87
CA ALA A 308 -9.13 17.61 18.26
C ALA A 308 -10.36 17.47 19.18
N LYS A 309 -11.55 17.85 18.69
CA LYS A 309 -12.82 17.64 19.40
C LYS A 309 -13.27 16.18 19.44
N SER A 310 -12.67 15.31 18.62
CA SER A 310 -12.94 13.88 18.63
C SER A 310 -12.04 13.12 19.62
N GLN A 311 -11.12 13.81 20.29
CA GLN A 311 -10.30 13.19 21.31
C GLN A 311 -11.10 12.91 22.58
N VAL A 312 -10.99 11.70 23.08
CA VAL A 312 -11.62 11.28 24.35
C VAL A 312 -10.87 11.91 25.52
N THR A 313 -11.61 12.53 26.45
CA THR A 313 -11.04 13.27 27.60
C THR A 313 -11.71 12.94 28.94
N ASP A 314 -12.75 12.11 28.92
CA ASP A 314 -13.61 11.82 30.08
C ASP A 314 -13.82 10.32 30.34
N VAL A 315 -12.98 9.47 29.74
CA VAL A 315 -12.99 8.01 29.93
C VAL A 315 -11.65 7.56 30.49
N GLU A 316 -11.61 7.28 31.80
CA GLU A 316 -10.40 6.71 32.42
C GLU A 316 -10.18 5.25 32.03
N PRO A 317 -8.92 4.80 31.84
CA PRO A 317 -8.60 3.40 31.64
C PRO A 317 -8.79 2.61 32.95
N VAL A 318 -9.84 1.81 33.02
CA VAL A 318 -10.17 1.01 34.22
C VAL A 318 -9.80 -0.46 34.10
N TYR A 319 -9.56 -0.94 32.88
CA TYR A 319 -9.09 -2.30 32.67
C TYR A 319 -7.56 -2.32 32.54
N PRO A 320 -6.89 -3.30 33.17
CA PRO A 320 -5.45 -3.44 33.00
C PRO A 320 -5.11 -3.72 31.53
N HIS A 321 -3.87 -3.42 31.14
CA HIS A 321 -3.40 -3.71 29.80
C HIS A 321 -3.40 -5.23 29.55
N PRO A 322 -3.92 -5.74 28.41
CA PRO A 322 -4.02 -7.17 28.17
C PRO A 322 -2.69 -7.94 28.22
N SER A 323 -1.56 -7.29 27.92
CA SER A 323 -0.23 -7.89 28.06
C SER A 323 0.23 -8.03 29.51
N GLN A 324 -0.41 -7.34 30.45
CA GLN A 324 -0.09 -7.37 31.89
C GLN A 324 -1.00 -8.32 32.67
N ASP A 325 -2.16 -8.67 32.12
CA ASP A 325 -3.12 -9.57 32.74
C ASP A 325 -3.70 -10.56 31.72
N ALA A 326 -3.05 -11.69 31.60
CA ALA A 326 -3.49 -12.76 30.68
C ALA A 326 -4.86 -13.33 31.06
N ALA A 327 -5.24 -13.28 32.36
CA ALA A 327 -6.53 -13.80 32.82
C ALA A 327 -7.71 -12.94 32.35
N LEU A 328 -7.46 -11.70 31.98
CA LEU A 328 -8.48 -10.81 31.42
C LEU A 328 -9.04 -11.33 30.10
N ASN A 329 -8.22 -12.03 29.33
CA ASN A 329 -8.56 -12.60 28.01
C ASN A 329 -9.32 -11.62 27.11
N LEU A 330 -8.91 -10.36 27.13
CA LEU A 330 -9.53 -9.27 26.39
C LEU A 330 -8.67 -8.95 25.17
N ALA A 331 -9.28 -8.93 24.00
CA ALA A 331 -8.61 -8.48 22.80
C ALA A 331 -8.10 -7.04 22.96
N ARG A 332 -6.86 -6.77 22.60
CA ARG A 332 -6.22 -5.46 22.80
C ARG A 332 -6.97 -4.31 22.16
N ALA A 333 -7.57 -4.53 20.98
CA ALA A 333 -8.39 -3.57 20.29
C ALA A 333 -9.90 -3.87 20.40
N GLU A 334 -10.33 -4.62 21.42
CA GLU A 334 -11.76 -4.84 21.66
C GLU A 334 -12.47 -3.51 21.91
N LYS A 335 -13.56 -3.28 21.19
CA LYS A 335 -14.36 -2.05 21.31
C LYS A 335 -15.10 -2.03 22.63
N LYS A 336 -14.42 -1.54 23.65
CA LYS A 336 -14.94 -1.41 25.02
C LYS A 336 -14.36 -0.16 25.68
N TRP A 337 -15.24 0.74 26.11
CA TRP A 337 -14.83 1.93 26.85
C TRP A 337 -14.18 1.56 28.18
N GLY A 338 -13.11 2.28 28.49
CA GLY A 338 -12.29 2.05 29.69
C GLY A 338 -11.18 1.00 29.51
N THR A 339 -11.02 0.43 28.31
CA THR A 339 -9.77 -0.26 27.93
C THR A 339 -8.64 0.74 27.73
N GLN A 340 -7.41 0.27 27.68
CA GLN A 340 -6.26 1.16 27.43
C GLN A 340 -6.38 1.86 26.07
N MET A 341 -6.88 1.18 25.05
CA MET A 341 -7.10 1.75 23.73
C MET A 341 -8.25 2.76 23.72
N TYR A 342 -9.42 2.40 24.26
CA TYR A 342 -10.61 3.26 24.22
C TYR A 342 -10.78 4.02 25.54
N SER A 343 -9.90 5.00 25.74
CA SER A 343 -9.83 5.83 26.94
C SER A 343 -9.22 7.19 26.60
N ASN A 344 -9.00 8.02 27.63
CA ASN A 344 -8.45 9.37 27.47
C ASN A 344 -7.21 9.42 26.58
N GLY A 345 -7.25 10.28 25.57
CA GLY A 345 -6.21 10.47 24.55
C GLY A 345 -6.52 9.84 23.19
N TYR A 346 -7.41 8.84 23.15
CA TYR A 346 -7.86 8.24 21.88
C TYR A 346 -8.64 9.26 21.02
N ILE A 347 -8.34 9.33 19.73
CA ILE A 347 -9.03 10.20 18.77
C ILE A 347 -9.98 9.35 17.94
N CYS A 348 -11.28 9.64 18.04
CA CYS A 348 -12.32 8.91 17.32
C CYS A 348 -12.31 9.24 15.82
N ARG A 349 -12.83 8.33 15.03
CA ARG A 349 -12.81 8.40 13.56
C ARG A 349 -13.57 9.60 12.98
N ASN A 350 -14.71 9.94 13.54
CA ASN A 350 -15.55 10.99 12.97
C ASN A 350 -15.25 12.34 13.61
N PRO A 351 -15.18 13.41 12.81
CA PRO A 351 -14.88 14.73 13.33
C PRO A 351 -15.95 15.20 14.32
N GLU A 352 -15.51 15.95 15.34
CA GLU A 352 -16.34 16.54 16.40
C GLU A 352 -17.14 15.52 17.25
N ARG A 353 -16.77 14.23 17.21
CA ARG A 353 -17.43 13.15 17.95
C ARG A 353 -16.44 12.28 18.68
N ASN A 354 -16.44 12.34 20.02
CA ASN A 354 -15.58 11.57 20.89
C ASN A 354 -16.26 10.31 21.52
N ASP A 355 -17.38 9.88 20.93
CA ASP A 355 -18.21 8.79 21.43
C ASP A 355 -18.23 7.55 20.52
N GLN A 356 -17.27 7.44 19.61
CA GLN A 356 -17.22 6.37 18.60
C GLN A 356 -15.92 5.62 18.63
N MET A 357 -15.99 4.37 19.06
CA MET A 357 -14.86 3.45 18.98
C MET A 357 -14.67 2.92 17.56
N HIS A 358 -13.47 2.98 17.08
CA HIS A 358 -13.04 2.34 15.84
C HIS A 358 -11.73 1.59 16.08
N HIS A 359 -11.49 0.49 15.39
CA HIS A 359 -10.27 -0.30 15.59
C HIS A 359 -9.04 0.23 14.85
N TYR A 360 -9.20 1.27 14.02
CA TYR A 360 -8.08 1.91 13.36
C TYR A 360 -7.22 2.71 14.32
N ASP A 361 -5.92 2.53 14.22
CA ASP A 361 -4.95 3.42 14.80
C ASP A 361 -4.56 4.50 13.78
N MET A 362 -5.36 5.55 13.71
CA MET A 362 -5.13 6.73 12.88
C MET A 362 -4.54 7.89 13.67
N ASN A 363 -4.35 7.69 14.97
CA ASN A 363 -3.93 8.75 15.86
C ASN A 363 -2.48 9.18 15.56
N LEU A 364 -1.59 8.24 15.29
CA LEU A 364 -0.20 8.53 14.92
C LEU A 364 -0.10 9.41 13.67
N ASN A 365 -0.85 9.09 12.61
CA ASN A 365 -0.84 9.89 11.37
C ASN A 365 -1.42 11.28 11.59
N TYR A 366 -2.56 11.40 12.28
CA TYR A 366 -3.16 12.69 12.57
C TYR A 366 -2.19 13.60 13.34
N ILE A 367 -1.52 13.06 14.35
CA ILE A 367 -0.54 13.84 15.14
C ILE A 367 0.68 14.19 14.29
N ASP A 368 1.14 13.29 13.46
CA ASP A 368 2.27 13.56 12.56
C ASP A 368 1.94 14.67 11.54
N GLU A 369 0.74 14.64 10.97
CA GLU A 369 0.23 15.66 10.06
C GLU A 369 0.12 17.02 10.77
N LEU A 370 -0.39 17.05 12.02
CA LEU A 370 -0.41 18.25 12.84
C LEU A 370 1.01 18.79 13.15
N LEU A 371 1.96 17.92 13.41
CA LEU A 371 3.34 18.34 13.66
C LEU A 371 4.01 18.90 12.40
N TRP A 372 3.67 18.36 11.22
CA TRP A 372 4.11 18.95 9.94
C TRP A 372 3.48 20.33 9.69
N HIS A 373 2.25 20.56 10.11
CA HIS A 373 1.63 21.89 10.07
C HIS A 373 2.51 22.92 10.81
N PHE A 374 2.99 22.59 12.01
CA PHE A 374 3.88 23.47 12.76
C PHE A 374 5.28 23.64 12.14
N GLN A 375 5.67 22.76 11.24
CA GLN A 375 6.91 22.94 10.46
C GLN A 375 6.74 23.94 9.30
N TYR A 376 5.52 24.19 8.86
CA TYR A 376 5.21 25.24 7.86
C TYR A 376 4.90 26.59 8.53
N ASP A 377 4.09 26.56 9.57
CA ASP A 377 3.65 27.74 10.30
C ASP A 377 3.83 27.54 11.81
N ALA A 378 4.87 28.15 12.36
CA ALA A 378 5.18 28.08 13.78
C ALA A 378 4.29 29.05 14.60
N ASP A 379 2.97 29.09 14.36
CA ASP A 379 2.03 29.91 15.13
C ASP A 379 1.92 29.42 16.57
N THR A 380 2.49 30.18 17.47
CA THR A 380 2.51 29.88 18.91
C THR A 380 1.13 29.89 19.55
N THR A 381 0.17 30.64 18.98
CA THR A 381 -1.22 30.68 19.46
C THR A 381 -1.90 29.36 19.18
N TYR A 382 -1.73 28.88 17.94
CA TYR A 382 -2.30 27.60 17.55
C TYR A 382 -1.59 26.41 18.21
N MET A 383 -0.27 26.47 18.35
CA MET A 383 0.48 25.48 19.14
C MET A 383 -0.06 25.39 20.58
N ARG A 384 -0.30 26.53 21.25
CA ARG A 384 -0.83 26.56 22.62
C ARG A 384 -2.23 25.95 22.68
N LYS A 385 -3.08 26.19 21.69
CA LYS A 385 -4.40 25.59 21.56
C LYS A 385 -4.34 24.08 21.44
N MET A 386 -3.43 23.55 20.60
CA MET A 386 -3.31 22.12 20.30
C MET A 386 -2.42 21.37 21.31
N TRP A 387 -1.69 22.08 22.16
CA TRP A 387 -0.78 21.47 23.13
C TRP A 387 -1.45 20.44 24.07
N PRO A 388 -2.66 20.67 24.60
CA PRO A 388 -3.37 19.65 25.39
C PRO A 388 -3.68 18.37 24.60
N VAL A 389 -4.04 18.51 23.31
CA VAL A 389 -4.35 17.37 22.42
C VAL A 389 -3.11 16.53 22.21
N LEU A 390 -1.97 17.17 21.90
CA LEU A 390 -0.68 16.51 21.72
C LEU A 390 -0.23 15.79 22.99
N LYS A 391 -0.29 16.45 24.15
CA LYS A 391 0.07 15.84 25.44
C LYS A 391 -0.78 14.61 25.76
N SER A 392 -2.08 14.72 25.57
CA SER A 392 -3.01 13.61 25.84
C SER A 392 -2.76 12.44 24.91
N HIS A 393 -2.47 12.69 23.64
CA HIS A 393 -2.11 11.65 22.68
C HIS A 393 -0.82 10.94 23.07
N LEU A 394 0.27 11.67 23.35
CA LEU A 394 1.55 11.04 23.71
C LEU A 394 1.44 10.21 25.00
N ALA A 395 0.66 10.67 25.96
CA ALA A 395 0.40 9.90 27.18
C ALA A 395 -0.43 8.63 26.88
N TRP A 396 -1.40 8.70 25.97
CA TRP A 396 -2.20 7.56 25.52
C TRP A 396 -1.33 6.56 24.75
N GLU A 397 -0.48 7.01 23.83
CA GLU A 397 0.47 6.18 23.09
C GLU A 397 1.38 5.40 24.06
N LYS A 398 2.02 6.10 24.99
CA LYS A 398 2.92 5.52 25.99
C LYS A 398 2.20 4.44 26.82
N ARG A 399 1.00 4.74 27.30
CA ARG A 399 0.22 3.82 28.13
C ARG A 399 -0.28 2.59 27.37
N ASN A 400 -0.72 2.78 26.12
CA ASN A 400 -1.36 1.72 25.34
C ASN A 400 -0.36 0.89 24.55
N TYR A 401 0.72 1.50 24.04
CA TYR A 401 1.64 0.86 23.12
C TYR A 401 3.07 0.67 23.65
N ASP A 402 3.38 1.16 24.82
CA ASP A 402 4.63 0.85 25.53
C ASP A 402 4.35 0.41 26.99
N PRO A 403 3.55 -0.69 27.15
CA PRO A 403 3.11 -1.13 28.48
C PRO A 403 4.24 -1.73 29.33
N ASP A 404 5.33 -2.17 28.75
CA ASP A 404 6.50 -2.73 29.45
C ASP A 404 7.62 -1.69 29.69
N GLY A 405 7.45 -0.49 29.19
CA GLY A 405 8.35 0.63 29.42
C GLY A 405 9.72 0.47 28.76
N ASP A 406 9.81 -0.25 27.67
CA ASP A 406 11.08 -0.52 26.98
C ASP A 406 11.41 0.53 25.90
N HIS A 407 10.56 1.54 25.74
CA HIS A 407 10.65 2.66 24.82
C HIS A 407 10.53 2.26 23.33
N LEU A 408 9.98 1.08 23.05
CA LEU A 408 9.60 0.65 21.73
C LEU A 408 8.08 0.42 21.69
N TYR A 409 7.44 1.03 20.74
CA TYR A 409 5.98 1.08 20.71
C TYR A 409 5.40 -0.09 19.92
N ASP A 410 4.44 -0.75 20.54
CA ASP A 410 3.68 -1.86 19.96
C ASP A 410 2.77 -1.39 18.82
N ALA A 411 2.21 -2.35 18.10
CA ALA A 411 0.97 -2.21 17.34
C ALA A 411 0.17 -3.50 17.47
N TYR A 412 -1.15 -3.43 17.40
CA TYR A 412 -1.99 -4.63 17.52
C TYR A 412 -2.78 -4.90 16.26
N CYS A 413 -3.47 -3.89 15.80
CA CYS A 413 -4.15 -3.84 14.56
C CYS A 413 -3.69 -2.53 13.96
N CYS A 414 -2.61 -2.56 13.26
CA CYS A 414 -2.06 -1.37 12.65
C CYS A 414 -2.55 -1.27 11.23
N ILE A 415 -3.21 -0.21 10.93
CA ILE A 415 -3.94 -0.10 9.70
C ILE A 415 -3.47 1.04 8.86
N TRP A 416 -2.70 1.96 9.46
CA TRP A 416 -2.24 3.09 8.69
C TRP A 416 -1.37 2.68 7.48
N ALA A 417 -0.63 1.59 7.57
CA ALA A 417 0.18 1.09 6.47
C ALA A 417 -0.57 0.08 5.59
N SER A 418 -1.39 -0.78 6.20
CA SER A 418 -2.18 -1.78 5.46
C SER A 418 -3.29 -2.36 6.32
N ASP A 419 -4.45 -2.50 5.75
CA ASP A 419 -5.60 -3.16 6.37
C ASP A 419 -5.36 -4.66 6.69
N ALA A 420 -4.32 -5.25 6.14
CA ALA A 420 -3.97 -6.64 6.35
C ALA A 420 -2.92 -6.87 7.44
N LEU A 421 -2.47 -5.83 8.13
CA LEU A 421 -1.45 -5.95 9.17
C LEU A 421 -2.06 -6.28 10.52
N TYR A 422 -1.56 -7.36 11.13
CA TYR A 422 -1.97 -7.84 12.44
C TYR A 422 -0.76 -8.19 13.27
N TYR A 423 -0.19 -7.19 13.91
CA TYR A 423 0.91 -7.39 14.83
C TYR A 423 0.44 -8.08 16.10
N SER A 424 1.28 -8.94 16.60
CA SER A 424 1.01 -9.66 17.85
C SER A 424 1.35 -8.86 19.11
N GLY A 425 1.56 -7.56 18.97
CA GLY A 425 2.19 -6.72 19.98
C GLY A 425 3.71 -6.83 19.91
N GLY A 426 4.40 -6.01 20.64
CA GLY A 426 5.86 -5.94 20.65
C GLY A 426 6.38 -4.69 19.93
N ALA A 427 7.67 -4.53 19.90
CA ALA A 427 8.35 -3.36 19.39
C ALA A 427 8.20 -3.24 17.86
N VAL A 428 7.31 -2.37 17.39
CA VAL A 428 7.02 -2.18 15.97
C VAL A 428 7.79 -0.97 15.45
N THR A 429 8.55 -1.15 14.38
CA THR A 429 9.49 -0.15 13.87
C THR A 429 8.82 1.15 13.46
N HIS A 430 7.75 1.09 12.66
CA HIS A 430 7.09 2.33 12.21
C HIS A 430 6.35 3.05 13.33
N SER A 431 5.69 2.34 14.27
CA SER A 431 5.07 2.94 15.45
C SER A 431 6.09 3.65 16.33
N SER A 432 7.22 3.01 16.57
CA SER A 432 8.32 3.59 17.37
C SER A 432 8.92 4.83 16.67
N ALA A 433 9.08 4.80 15.34
CA ALA A 433 9.61 5.93 14.59
C ALA A 433 8.69 7.16 14.63
N TYR A 434 7.38 7.00 14.48
CA TYR A 434 6.44 8.11 14.64
C TYR A 434 6.43 8.66 16.06
N ASN A 435 6.47 7.81 17.08
CA ASN A 435 6.56 8.26 18.47
C ASN A 435 7.86 9.00 18.75
N TYR A 436 9.00 8.59 18.15
CA TYR A 436 10.23 9.37 18.21
C TYR A 436 10.03 10.79 17.69
N ARG A 437 9.52 10.95 16.47
CA ARG A 437 9.26 12.28 15.88
C ARG A 437 8.25 13.08 16.71
N GLY A 438 7.20 12.40 17.19
CA GLY A 438 6.19 13.00 18.07
C GLY A 438 6.79 13.61 19.33
N HIS A 439 7.57 12.85 20.06
CA HIS A 439 8.23 13.32 21.29
C HIS A 439 9.30 14.38 21.02
N LYS A 440 10.12 14.20 19.97
CA LYS A 440 11.13 15.17 19.59
C LYS A 440 10.55 16.56 19.27
N LEU A 441 9.50 16.60 18.46
CA LEU A 441 8.84 17.86 18.12
C LEU A 441 8.01 18.41 19.27
N ALA A 442 7.41 17.55 20.11
CA ALA A 442 6.75 17.99 21.35
C ALA A 442 7.74 18.67 22.32
N ALA A 443 8.96 18.15 22.45
CA ALA A 443 10.01 18.81 23.22
C ALA A 443 10.30 20.21 22.68
N ARG A 444 10.43 20.34 21.36
CA ARG A 444 10.67 21.64 20.73
C ARG A 444 9.50 22.62 20.91
N ILE A 445 8.28 22.14 20.76
CA ILE A 445 7.06 22.94 20.98
C ILE A 445 6.97 23.37 22.45
N ALA A 446 7.27 22.47 23.41
CA ALA A 446 7.29 22.80 24.84
C ALA A 446 8.28 23.94 25.14
N GLU A 447 9.49 23.89 24.58
CA GLU A 447 10.46 24.98 24.71
C GLU A 447 9.91 26.33 24.21
N ILE A 448 9.30 26.35 23.02
CA ILE A 448 8.70 27.55 22.43
C ILE A 448 7.54 28.08 23.29
N LEU A 449 6.75 27.20 23.90
CA LEU A 449 5.61 27.57 24.73
C LEU A 449 5.99 27.90 26.16
N GLY A 450 7.25 27.67 26.59
CA GLY A 450 7.72 27.84 27.97
C GLY A 450 7.22 26.73 28.92
N GLU A 451 6.90 25.58 28.38
CA GLU A 451 6.54 24.36 29.11
C GLU A 451 7.77 23.49 29.38
N ASP A 452 7.65 22.48 30.25
CA ASP A 452 8.74 21.54 30.51
C ASP A 452 8.96 20.59 29.29
N SER A 453 10.06 20.80 28.59
CA SER A 453 10.44 20.00 27.41
C SER A 453 11.16 18.70 27.79
N LYS A 454 11.70 18.62 29.01
CA LYS A 454 12.58 17.50 29.40
C LYS A 454 11.94 16.12 29.29
N PRO A 455 10.69 15.85 29.72
CA PRO A 455 10.09 14.54 29.62
C PRO A 455 9.96 14.04 28.18
N TYR A 456 9.68 14.94 27.25
CA TYR A 456 9.55 14.61 25.82
C TYR A 456 10.90 14.36 25.17
N GLN A 457 11.93 15.16 25.52
CA GLN A 457 13.28 14.95 25.00
C GLN A 457 13.87 13.64 25.54
N ASP A 458 13.72 13.36 26.85
CA ASP A 458 14.21 12.12 27.46
C ASP A 458 13.55 10.88 26.79
N GLU A 459 12.24 10.93 26.48
CA GLU A 459 11.56 9.84 25.81
C GLU A 459 12.02 9.70 24.33
N ALA A 460 12.17 10.80 23.61
CA ALA A 460 12.69 10.76 22.24
C ALA A 460 14.10 10.13 22.19
N ASP A 461 14.98 10.52 23.09
CA ASP A 461 16.35 9.97 23.17
C ASP A 461 16.32 8.47 23.53
N ALA A 462 15.42 8.06 24.40
CA ALA A 462 15.26 6.67 24.80
C ALA A 462 14.72 5.81 23.64
N ILE A 463 13.72 6.30 22.88
CA ILE A 463 13.20 5.64 21.69
C ILE A 463 14.31 5.49 20.64
N LEU A 464 15.03 6.58 20.33
CA LEU A 464 16.11 6.55 19.34
C LEU A 464 17.17 5.50 19.70
N LYS A 465 17.56 5.47 20.98
CA LYS A 465 18.50 4.47 21.48
C LYS A 465 17.97 3.06 21.35
N ALA A 466 16.73 2.81 21.79
CA ALA A 466 16.11 1.49 21.77
C ALA A 466 15.94 0.97 20.33
N MET A 467 15.51 1.81 19.39
CA MET A 467 15.39 1.44 17.98
C MET A 467 16.75 1.05 17.37
N ASN A 468 17.81 1.81 17.65
CA ASN A 468 19.13 1.51 17.11
C ASN A 468 19.77 0.27 17.76
N GLU A 469 19.56 0.04 19.05
CA GLU A 469 20.13 -1.12 19.74
C GLU A 469 19.36 -2.41 19.48
N ARG A 470 18.06 -2.33 19.32
CA ARG A 470 17.20 -3.52 19.27
C ARG A 470 16.59 -3.84 17.90
N LEU A 471 16.22 -2.83 17.10
CA LEU A 471 15.55 -3.05 15.83
C LEU A 471 16.50 -2.96 14.63
N TRP A 472 17.58 -2.20 14.69
CA TRP A 472 18.54 -2.14 13.61
C TRP A 472 19.27 -3.47 13.41
N LEU A 473 19.37 -3.91 12.15
CA LEU A 473 20.02 -5.15 11.71
C LEU A 473 21.24 -4.79 10.85
N PRO A 474 22.42 -4.62 11.47
CA PRO A 474 23.59 -4.08 10.76
C PRO A 474 24.11 -4.99 9.65
N GLU A 475 23.85 -6.29 9.70
CA GLU A 475 24.23 -7.24 8.65
C GLU A 475 23.36 -7.07 7.41
N LYS A 476 22.08 -6.73 7.58
CA LYS A 476 21.11 -6.46 6.51
C LYS A 476 21.09 -5.01 6.09
N GLY A 477 21.55 -4.09 6.94
CA GLY A 477 21.48 -2.66 6.73
C GLY A 477 20.05 -2.11 6.73
N VAL A 478 19.17 -2.66 7.57
CA VAL A 478 17.76 -2.29 7.64
C VAL A 478 17.22 -2.52 9.06
N TRP A 479 16.09 -1.91 9.40
CA TRP A 479 15.38 -2.22 10.65
C TRP A 479 14.56 -3.50 10.49
N ALA A 480 14.45 -4.26 11.58
CA ALA A 480 13.46 -5.33 11.68
C ALA A 480 12.05 -4.77 11.46
N GLU A 481 11.13 -5.58 10.97
CA GLU A 481 9.72 -5.19 10.93
C GLU A 481 9.19 -4.89 12.32
N TYR A 482 9.43 -5.83 13.23
CA TYR A 482 9.12 -5.69 14.65
C TYR A 482 9.89 -6.74 15.47
N GLN A 483 9.83 -6.61 16.79
CA GLN A 483 10.26 -7.63 17.73
C GLN A 483 9.05 -8.09 18.55
N ASP A 484 8.82 -9.40 18.64
CA ASP A 484 7.73 -9.96 19.44
C ASP A 484 7.81 -9.47 20.90
N GLY A 485 6.69 -9.03 21.47
CA GLY A 485 6.60 -8.66 22.87
C GLY A 485 6.55 -9.86 23.81
N MET A 486 6.26 -11.05 23.29
CA MET A 486 6.00 -12.29 24.01
C MET A 486 6.77 -13.46 23.40
N GLY A 487 6.62 -14.63 24.02
CA GLY A 487 7.27 -15.86 23.57
C GLY A 487 8.79 -15.76 23.59
N LEU A 488 9.44 -16.06 22.49
CA LEU A 488 10.90 -16.01 22.35
C LEU A 488 11.44 -14.61 22.06
N LYS A 489 10.60 -13.59 22.02
CA LYS A 489 10.95 -12.18 21.71
C LYS A 489 11.80 -12.04 20.46
N ARG A 490 11.44 -12.76 19.41
CA ARG A 490 12.21 -12.80 18.16
C ARG A 490 12.01 -11.52 17.37
N LYS A 491 13.05 -11.14 16.64
CA LYS A 491 12.97 -10.09 15.62
C LYS A 491 12.47 -10.67 14.30
N HIS A 492 11.55 -9.97 13.68
CA HIS A 492 11.09 -10.26 12.33
C HIS A 492 11.98 -9.49 11.38
N ASP A 493 12.98 -10.15 10.85
CA ASP A 493 14.12 -9.55 10.17
C ASP A 493 13.93 -9.42 8.65
N HIS A 494 12.68 -9.44 8.19
CA HIS A 494 12.28 -9.28 6.80
C HIS A 494 11.21 -8.18 6.66
N PRO A 495 11.61 -6.89 6.72
CA PRO A 495 10.68 -5.78 6.76
C PRO A 495 9.99 -5.52 5.44
N ALA A 496 8.76 -4.98 5.50
CA ALA A 496 8.08 -4.33 4.40
C ALA A 496 8.50 -2.85 4.29
N VAL A 497 8.08 -2.19 3.20
CA VAL A 497 8.55 -0.81 2.91
C VAL A 497 8.20 0.20 3.99
N TRP A 498 7.08 0.04 4.71
CA TRP A 498 6.68 0.96 5.80
C TRP A 498 7.64 0.93 6.99
N SER A 499 8.27 -0.19 7.28
CA SER A 499 9.32 -0.29 8.29
C SER A 499 10.70 0.17 7.79
N ILE A 500 10.78 0.62 6.53
CA ILE A 500 11.98 1.19 5.90
C ILE A 500 11.83 2.70 5.75
N TYR A 501 10.78 3.18 5.08
CA TYR A 501 10.64 4.62 4.83
C TYR A 501 10.31 5.41 6.10
N THR A 502 9.53 4.86 7.05
CA THR A 502 9.13 5.62 8.24
C THR A 502 10.30 6.02 9.14
N PRO A 503 11.25 5.12 9.48
CA PRO A 503 12.44 5.54 10.22
C PRO A 503 13.28 6.61 9.52
N ILE A 504 13.35 6.56 8.19
CA ILE A 504 14.08 7.55 7.40
C ILE A 504 13.37 8.91 7.46
N ASP A 505 12.08 8.94 7.15
CA ASP A 505 11.25 10.16 7.18
C ASP A 505 11.16 10.77 8.59
N CYS A 506 11.11 9.94 9.65
CA CYS A 506 11.10 10.41 11.04
C CYS A 506 12.48 10.85 11.55
N GLY A 507 13.55 10.61 10.79
CA GLY A 507 14.91 11.02 11.18
C GLY A 507 15.49 10.17 12.32
N VAL A 508 15.09 8.90 12.43
CA VAL A 508 15.64 7.93 13.39
C VAL A 508 17.03 7.43 12.97
N CYS A 509 17.44 7.70 11.74
CA CYS A 509 18.62 7.13 11.10
C CYS A 509 19.78 8.11 10.94
N THR A 510 20.98 7.58 10.88
CA THR A 510 22.11 8.27 10.27
C THR A 510 22.00 8.27 8.74
N PRO A 511 22.70 9.16 8.03
CA PRO A 511 22.74 9.13 6.56
C PRO A 511 23.20 7.77 5.99
N GLU A 512 24.14 7.09 6.67
CA GLU A 512 24.58 5.76 6.26
C GLU A 512 23.50 4.69 6.41
N GLN A 513 22.76 4.72 7.52
CA GLN A 513 21.62 3.82 7.74
C GLN A 513 20.52 4.04 6.70
N ALA A 514 20.18 5.30 6.39
CA ALA A 514 19.21 5.61 5.34
C ALA A 514 19.66 5.08 3.96
N TYR A 515 20.93 5.27 3.63
CA TYR A 515 21.51 4.72 2.40
C TYR A 515 21.42 3.19 2.36
N GLN A 516 21.83 2.49 3.43
CA GLN A 516 21.78 1.03 3.51
C GLN A 516 20.33 0.50 3.44
N ALA A 517 19.39 1.13 4.14
CA ALA A 517 18.00 0.70 4.18
C ALA A 517 17.31 0.85 2.81
N THR A 518 17.62 1.91 2.06
CA THR A 518 17.14 2.04 0.68
C THR A 518 17.84 1.04 -0.27
N ARG A 519 19.07 0.62 0.00
CA ARG A 519 19.73 -0.48 -0.73
C ARG A 519 19.03 -1.82 -0.48
N TYR A 520 18.53 -2.05 0.75
CA TYR A 520 17.71 -3.23 1.04
C TYR A 520 16.45 -3.27 0.17
N VAL A 521 15.81 -2.12 -0.08
CA VAL A 521 14.66 -2.05 -1.02
C VAL A 521 15.09 -2.52 -2.41
N ASP A 522 16.21 -2.04 -2.93
CA ASP A 522 16.73 -2.46 -4.25
C ASP A 522 16.94 -3.96 -4.35
N GLU A 523 17.40 -4.59 -3.27
CA GLU A 523 17.90 -5.97 -3.28
C GLU A 523 16.86 -7.01 -2.88
N HIS A 524 15.83 -6.60 -2.09
CA HIS A 524 14.92 -7.55 -1.46
C HIS A 524 13.43 -7.30 -1.74
N ILE A 525 13.04 -6.07 -2.05
CA ILE A 525 11.64 -5.77 -2.38
C ILE A 525 11.38 -6.01 -3.88
N PRO A 526 10.30 -6.71 -4.25
CA PRO A 526 10.00 -6.97 -5.66
C PRO A 526 9.82 -5.70 -6.47
N HIS A 527 10.52 -5.59 -7.60
CA HIS A 527 10.41 -4.53 -8.59
C HIS A 527 9.65 -5.04 -9.81
N ILE A 528 8.68 -4.26 -10.27
CA ILE A 528 7.79 -4.59 -11.38
C ILE A 528 7.98 -3.57 -12.49
N ASN A 529 8.31 -4.02 -13.69
CA ASN A 529 8.48 -3.14 -14.85
C ASN A 529 7.17 -2.49 -15.25
N VAL A 530 7.19 -1.18 -15.45
CA VAL A 530 6.14 -0.48 -16.19
C VAL A 530 6.45 -0.63 -17.68
N GLU A 531 5.61 -1.37 -18.39
CA GLU A 531 5.88 -1.85 -19.74
C GLU A 531 6.39 -0.78 -20.71
N ASN A 532 7.43 -1.11 -21.45
CA ASN A 532 8.02 -0.25 -22.50
C ASN A 532 8.52 1.14 -22.05
N THR A 533 8.63 1.39 -20.74
CA THR A 533 9.05 2.72 -20.24
C THR A 533 10.50 2.75 -19.77
N GLY A 534 11.06 1.62 -19.37
CA GLY A 534 12.35 1.54 -18.67
C GLY A 534 12.30 1.97 -17.20
N TYR A 535 11.10 2.24 -16.67
CA TYR A 535 10.84 2.54 -15.26
C TYR A 535 10.17 1.37 -14.55
N GLN A 536 10.20 1.40 -13.23
CA GLN A 536 9.66 0.35 -12.38
C GLN A 536 8.79 0.93 -11.27
N THR A 537 7.84 0.16 -10.81
CA THR A 537 7.18 0.30 -9.52
C THR A 537 7.62 -0.83 -8.59
N ILE A 538 7.19 -0.84 -7.35
CA ILE A 538 7.56 -1.87 -6.37
C ILE A 538 6.35 -2.46 -5.67
N SER A 539 6.49 -3.69 -5.21
CA SER A 539 5.60 -4.26 -4.20
C SER A 539 5.88 -3.65 -2.83
N THR A 540 4.91 -3.70 -1.96
CA THR A 540 5.06 -3.29 -0.56
C THR A 540 5.92 -4.24 0.26
N SER A 541 5.89 -5.53 -0.11
CA SER A 541 6.63 -6.61 0.55
C SER A 541 6.72 -7.83 -0.38
N ASP A 542 7.48 -8.82 0.03
CA ASP A 542 7.49 -10.17 -0.57
C ASP A 542 6.81 -11.22 0.33
N TRP A 543 6.02 -10.76 1.30
CA TRP A 543 5.29 -11.64 2.22
C TRP A 543 4.16 -12.39 1.51
N MET A 544 3.70 -13.46 2.12
CA MET A 544 2.60 -14.28 1.61
C MET A 544 1.52 -14.48 2.69
N PRO A 545 0.26 -14.47 2.33
CA PRO A 545 -0.31 -14.30 0.99
C PRO A 545 -0.29 -12.85 0.51
N TYR A 546 -0.42 -12.64 -0.80
CA TYR A 546 -0.79 -11.30 -1.25
C TYR A 546 -2.22 -10.99 -0.78
N SER A 547 -2.37 -9.86 -0.13
CA SER A 547 -3.65 -9.44 0.43
C SER A 547 -3.63 -7.94 0.68
N TRP A 548 -4.61 -7.21 0.17
CA TRP A 548 -4.66 -5.77 0.32
C TRP A 548 -3.35 -5.10 -0.13
N SER A 549 -2.67 -4.43 0.80
CA SER A 549 -1.37 -3.80 0.54
C SER A 549 -0.18 -4.71 0.85
N ILE A 550 -0.38 -6.01 1.14
CA ILE A 550 0.71 -6.98 1.35
C ILE A 550 1.02 -7.69 0.04
N ASN A 551 2.27 -7.73 -0.36
CA ASN A 551 2.73 -8.33 -1.64
C ASN A 551 1.95 -7.76 -2.84
N ASN A 552 1.67 -6.47 -2.82
CA ASN A 552 0.89 -5.76 -3.81
C ASN A 552 1.52 -4.39 -4.13
N VAL A 553 1.08 -3.75 -5.21
CA VAL A 553 1.53 -2.41 -5.56
C VAL A 553 0.52 -1.39 -5.04
N ALA A 554 0.85 -0.79 -3.90
CA ALA A 554 0.08 0.30 -3.29
C ALA A 554 0.79 1.63 -3.58
N ALA A 555 0.13 2.51 -4.30
CA ALA A 555 0.76 3.70 -4.87
C ALA A 555 1.31 4.68 -3.83
N ALA A 556 0.62 4.87 -2.72
CA ALA A 556 1.08 5.72 -1.63
C ALA A 556 2.37 5.17 -0.99
N GLU A 557 2.47 3.86 -0.82
CA GLU A 557 3.65 3.19 -0.29
C GLU A 557 4.86 3.34 -1.23
N VAL A 558 4.61 3.25 -2.54
CA VAL A 558 5.63 3.49 -3.57
C VAL A 558 6.13 4.94 -3.51
N MET A 559 5.22 5.91 -3.39
CA MET A 559 5.58 7.34 -3.31
C MET A 559 6.33 7.67 -2.02
N HIS A 560 5.93 7.10 -0.87
CA HIS A 560 6.65 7.30 0.38
C HIS A 560 8.04 6.67 0.35
N THR A 561 8.18 5.50 -0.29
CA THR A 561 9.49 4.88 -0.51
C THR A 561 10.37 5.76 -1.42
N ALA A 562 9.81 6.35 -2.47
CA ALA A 562 10.54 7.30 -3.32
C ALA A 562 10.99 8.54 -2.53
N LEU A 563 10.14 9.08 -1.62
CA LEU A 563 10.54 10.15 -0.71
C LEU A 563 11.73 9.74 0.17
N ALA A 564 11.70 8.52 0.73
CA ALA A 564 12.81 8.01 1.52
C ALA A 564 14.13 7.88 0.73
N TYR A 565 14.07 7.53 -0.56
CA TYR A 565 15.25 7.57 -1.43
C TYR A 565 15.82 8.98 -1.58
N PHE A 566 14.96 9.99 -1.80
CA PHE A 566 15.40 11.38 -1.82
C PHE A 566 16.02 11.80 -0.48
N GLU A 567 15.44 11.38 0.63
CA GLU A 567 15.95 11.65 1.97
C GLU A 567 17.29 10.97 2.25
N ALA A 568 17.47 9.78 1.72
CA ALA A 568 18.73 9.04 1.78
C ALA A 568 19.82 9.57 0.82
N GLY A 569 19.57 10.62 0.05
CA GLY A 569 20.53 11.16 -0.92
C GLY A 569 20.66 10.35 -2.21
N ARG A 570 19.72 9.49 -2.48
CA ARG A 570 19.68 8.65 -3.67
C ARG A 570 18.65 9.19 -4.68
N ALA A 571 18.94 10.39 -5.17
CA ALA A 571 18.03 11.18 -6.01
C ALA A 571 17.64 10.48 -7.32
N GLU A 572 18.58 9.81 -7.98
CA GLU A 572 18.33 9.12 -9.26
C GLU A 572 17.33 7.97 -9.06
N GLU A 573 17.51 7.18 -8.01
CA GLU A 573 16.65 6.06 -7.69
C GLU A 573 15.28 6.54 -7.20
N GLY A 574 15.26 7.57 -6.36
CA GLY A 574 14.02 8.21 -5.90
C GLY A 574 13.19 8.76 -7.07
N TYR A 575 13.84 9.47 -8.01
CA TYR A 575 13.18 9.95 -9.22
C TYR A 575 12.66 8.81 -10.10
N ARG A 576 13.46 7.75 -10.30
CA ARG A 576 13.04 6.61 -11.13
C ARG A 576 11.83 5.90 -10.54
N LEU A 577 11.81 5.68 -9.23
CA LEU A 577 10.69 5.03 -8.55
C LEU A 577 9.44 5.91 -8.58
N MET A 578 9.57 7.19 -8.24
CA MET A 578 8.48 8.17 -8.33
C MET A 578 7.89 8.23 -9.74
N LYS A 579 8.75 8.36 -10.77
CA LYS A 579 8.30 8.41 -12.16
C LYS A 579 7.66 7.11 -12.62
N GLY A 580 8.18 5.97 -12.20
CA GLY A 580 7.58 4.65 -12.48
C GLY A 580 6.14 4.58 -11.97
N ASN A 581 5.90 5.02 -10.75
CA ASN A 581 4.56 5.08 -10.16
C ASN A 581 3.62 6.07 -10.89
N ILE A 582 4.14 7.25 -11.27
CA ILE A 582 3.39 8.26 -12.04
C ILE A 582 2.99 7.71 -13.41
N LEU A 583 3.94 7.10 -14.12
CA LEU A 583 3.65 6.49 -15.44
C LEU A 583 2.60 5.38 -15.28
N ASP A 584 2.77 4.49 -14.34
CA ASP A 584 1.86 3.37 -14.08
C ASP A 584 0.42 3.86 -13.87
N GLN A 585 0.23 4.86 -13.02
CA GLN A 585 -1.11 5.29 -12.62
C GLN A 585 -1.75 6.32 -13.53
N MET A 586 -0.97 7.31 -13.99
CA MET A 586 -1.52 8.50 -14.62
C MET A 586 -1.51 8.43 -16.14
N TYR A 587 -0.58 7.67 -16.72
CA TYR A 587 -0.40 7.61 -18.16
C TYR A 587 -0.68 6.24 -18.77
N TYR A 588 -0.44 5.16 -18.03
CA TYR A 588 -0.75 3.78 -18.40
C TYR A 588 -2.04 3.26 -17.72
N GLY A 589 -2.50 3.95 -16.69
CA GLY A 589 -3.79 3.71 -16.04
C GLY A 589 -4.98 4.15 -16.90
N ALA A 590 -6.17 3.71 -16.53
CA ALA A 590 -7.40 4.06 -17.23
C ALA A 590 -7.90 5.48 -16.93
N SER A 591 -7.41 6.11 -15.87
CA SER A 591 -7.84 7.44 -15.40
C SER A 591 -6.69 8.46 -15.54
N PRO A 592 -6.85 9.52 -16.35
CA PRO A 592 -5.80 10.51 -16.54
C PRO A 592 -5.53 11.30 -15.25
N GLY A 593 -4.27 11.47 -14.90
CA GLY A 593 -3.86 12.24 -13.72
C GLY A 593 -4.35 11.68 -12.39
N ASN A 594 -4.53 10.38 -12.31
CA ASN A 594 -5.11 9.71 -11.14
C ASN A 594 -4.09 9.53 -10.01
N PHE A 595 -4.41 10.00 -8.80
CA PHE A 595 -3.72 9.64 -7.56
C PHE A 595 -4.42 8.45 -6.91
N GLY A 596 -4.37 7.29 -7.55
CA GLY A 596 -5.06 6.09 -7.09
C GLY A 596 -4.37 5.40 -5.92
N GLN A 597 -5.15 4.69 -5.12
CA GLN A 597 -4.62 3.93 -3.99
C GLN A 597 -3.87 2.68 -4.46
N ILE A 598 -4.44 1.97 -5.40
CA ILE A 598 -3.95 0.68 -5.89
C ILE A 598 -3.66 0.80 -7.38
N SER A 599 -2.51 0.31 -7.79
CA SER A 599 -2.11 0.35 -9.18
C SER A 599 -2.77 -0.76 -10.02
N TYR A 600 -2.61 -0.68 -11.31
CA TYR A 600 -3.00 -1.74 -12.25
C TYR A 600 -2.36 -3.10 -11.92
N TYR A 601 -1.18 -3.09 -11.31
CA TYR A 601 -0.47 -4.31 -10.90
C TYR A 601 -0.99 -4.92 -9.59
N ASP A 602 -2.07 -4.41 -9.03
CA ASP A 602 -2.73 -5.10 -7.92
C ASP A 602 -3.09 -6.52 -8.35
N ALA A 603 -2.60 -7.48 -7.61
CA ALA A 603 -2.65 -8.89 -7.99
C ALA A 603 -4.08 -9.43 -8.18
N ALA A 604 -5.05 -8.85 -7.51
CA ALA A 604 -6.42 -9.37 -7.51
C ALA A 604 -7.44 -8.49 -8.22
N ARG A 605 -7.21 -7.20 -8.30
CA ARG A 605 -8.26 -6.22 -8.55
C ARG A 605 -7.96 -5.27 -9.70
N GLY A 606 -6.69 -5.08 -10.01
CA GLY A 606 -6.28 -4.05 -10.94
C GLY A 606 -6.44 -2.65 -10.34
N GLU A 607 -6.34 -1.63 -11.17
CA GLU A 607 -6.46 -0.23 -10.78
C GLU A 607 -7.79 0.07 -10.10
N CYS A 608 -7.74 0.71 -8.92
CA CYS A 608 -8.94 1.10 -8.19
C CYS A 608 -8.71 2.32 -7.29
N TYR A 609 -9.80 2.88 -6.76
CA TYR A 609 -9.84 4.08 -5.93
C TYR A 609 -9.09 5.26 -6.53
N ARG A 610 -9.74 5.89 -7.48
CA ARG A 610 -9.26 7.12 -8.12
C ARG A 610 -9.24 8.26 -7.11
N ASP A 611 -8.15 9.06 -7.12
CA ASP A 611 -7.93 10.19 -6.25
C ASP A 611 -8.20 9.86 -4.77
N PHE A 612 -7.28 9.14 -4.19
CA PHE A 612 -7.36 8.69 -2.81
C PHE A 612 -6.54 9.61 -1.90
N GLY A 613 -7.12 10.08 -0.79
CA GLY A 613 -6.53 11.09 0.08
C GLY A 613 -5.10 10.74 0.54
N ASP A 614 -4.87 9.47 0.87
CA ASP A 614 -3.56 8.93 1.21
C ASP A 614 -2.52 9.15 0.09
N CYS A 615 -2.86 8.77 -1.14
CA CYS A 615 -1.96 8.88 -2.27
C CYS A 615 -1.74 10.35 -2.68
N ILE A 616 -2.78 11.18 -2.66
CA ILE A 616 -2.66 12.62 -2.94
C ILE A 616 -1.71 13.25 -1.92
N GLY A 617 -1.90 12.98 -0.63
CA GLY A 617 -1.12 13.55 0.46
C GLY A 617 0.36 13.20 0.39
N ILE A 618 0.70 11.93 0.25
CA ILE A 618 2.12 11.54 0.15
C ILE A 618 2.75 11.94 -1.18
N SER A 619 1.99 11.97 -2.29
CA SER A 619 2.50 12.45 -3.56
C SER A 619 2.88 13.93 -3.49
N SER A 620 2.13 14.74 -2.74
CA SER A 620 2.48 16.15 -2.50
C SER A 620 3.84 16.28 -1.80
N ARG A 621 4.09 15.46 -0.78
CA ARG A 621 5.38 15.43 -0.09
C ARG A 621 6.50 14.92 -1.00
N THR A 622 6.28 13.86 -1.74
CA THR A 622 7.30 13.27 -2.63
C THR A 622 7.71 14.24 -3.74
N LEU A 623 6.76 14.94 -4.34
CA LEU A 623 7.04 15.94 -5.36
C LEU A 623 7.74 17.17 -4.76
N ILE A 624 7.20 17.73 -3.67
CA ILE A 624 7.67 19.03 -3.14
C ILE A 624 8.84 18.86 -2.19
N GLN A 625 8.77 17.93 -1.22
CA GLN A 625 9.86 17.70 -0.25
C GLN A 625 10.92 16.73 -0.79
N GLY A 626 10.57 15.83 -1.71
CA GLY A 626 11.48 14.89 -2.34
C GLY A 626 12.17 15.47 -3.58
N LEU A 627 11.43 15.59 -4.69
CA LEU A 627 11.99 16.02 -6.00
C LEU A 627 12.50 17.46 -5.97
N PHE A 628 11.66 18.41 -5.52
CA PHE A 628 12.06 19.82 -5.40
C PHE A 628 12.80 20.11 -4.10
N GLY A 629 12.65 19.25 -3.11
CA GLY A 629 13.43 19.28 -1.87
C GLY A 629 13.10 20.43 -0.93
N ILE A 630 11.89 20.99 -0.97
CA ILE A 630 11.44 22.07 -0.10
C ILE A 630 11.00 21.50 1.24
N ILE A 631 11.79 21.69 2.30
CA ILE A 631 11.57 21.10 3.62
C ILE A 631 11.55 22.23 4.68
N PRO A 632 10.39 22.82 4.94
CA PRO A 632 10.25 23.82 5.98
C PRO A 632 10.49 23.20 7.36
N GLN A 633 11.17 23.94 8.23
CA GLN A 633 11.39 23.64 9.64
C GLN A 633 11.20 24.94 10.44
N ALA A 634 9.97 25.47 10.38
CA ALA A 634 9.65 26.76 10.96
C ALA A 634 9.85 26.78 12.49
N LEU A 635 9.65 25.66 13.18
CA LEU A 635 9.97 25.50 14.59
C LEU A 635 11.46 25.82 14.90
N ASP A 636 12.35 25.63 13.93
CA ASP A 636 13.78 25.92 14.03
C ASP A 636 14.18 27.18 13.23
N GLY A 637 13.22 27.92 12.67
CA GLY A 637 13.46 29.15 11.93
C GLY A 637 14.23 28.97 10.61
N LYS A 638 14.16 27.78 9.99
CA LYS A 638 14.89 27.48 8.74
C LYS A 638 14.01 26.73 7.73
N CYS A 639 14.42 26.80 6.46
CA CYS A 639 13.89 25.95 5.38
C CYS A 639 15.07 25.32 4.65
N ILE A 640 15.06 23.99 4.56
CA ILE A 640 16.07 23.25 3.81
C ILE A 640 15.58 23.13 2.37
N ILE A 641 16.44 23.48 1.41
CA ILE A 641 16.26 23.20 0.00
C ILE A 641 17.25 22.09 -0.37
N ARG A 642 16.72 20.89 -0.66
CA ARG A 642 17.47 19.67 -0.97
C ARG A 642 17.03 19.10 -2.31
N PRO A 643 17.44 19.68 -3.45
CA PRO A 643 16.98 19.25 -4.76
C PRO A 643 17.31 17.78 -5.03
N GLY A 644 16.29 17.00 -5.41
CA GLY A 644 16.39 15.61 -5.83
C GLY A 644 16.38 15.45 -7.36
N PHE A 645 16.88 16.43 -8.10
CA PHE A 645 16.84 16.41 -9.55
C PHE A 645 17.78 15.34 -10.14
N PRO A 646 17.35 14.64 -11.21
CA PRO A 646 18.24 13.81 -11.99
C PRO A 646 19.47 14.59 -12.48
N LYS A 647 20.59 13.90 -12.58
CA LYS A 647 21.87 14.52 -12.95
C LYS A 647 21.87 15.17 -14.34
N GLU A 648 21.02 14.71 -15.26
CA GLU A 648 20.87 15.24 -16.61
C GLU A 648 20.06 16.55 -16.66
N TRP A 649 19.28 16.86 -15.61
CA TRP A 649 18.50 18.10 -15.59
C TRP A 649 19.42 19.32 -15.44
N ASP A 650 19.25 20.28 -16.28
CA ASP A 650 19.99 21.55 -16.29
C ASP A 650 19.13 22.76 -15.87
N HIS A 651 17.83 22.55 -15.72
CA HIS A 651 16.89 23.55 -15.22
C HIS A 651 15.68 22.88 -14.56
N ALA A 652 15.07 23.56 -13.62
CA ALA A 652 13.76 23.27 -13.05
C ALA A 652 13.26 24.51 -12.30
N SER A 653 11.96 24.66 -12.19
CA SER A 653 11.37 25.67 -11.31
C SER A 653 10.09 25.15 -10.65
N ILE A 654 9.81 25.68 -9.48
CA ILE A 654 8.58 25.44 -8.75
C ILE A 654 8.06 26.74 -8.16
N GLU A 655 6.74 26.90 -8.22
CA GLU A 655 6.02 27.93 -7.48
C GLU A 655 4.95 27.29 -6.61
N THR A 656 5.01 27.60 -5.32
CA THR A 656 4.01 27.27 -4.31
C THR A 656 3.59 28.54 -3.58
N PRO A 657 2.57 28.52 -2.72
CA PRO A 657 2.22 29.69 -1.91
C PRO A 657 3.36 30.19 -1.03
N TYR A 658 4.25 29.31 -0.58
CA TYR A 658 5.33 29.65 0.35
C TYR A 658 6.66 29.97 -0.31
N ILE A 659 6.91 29.45 -1.51
CA ILE A 659 8.22 29.59 -2.12
C ILE A 659 8.14 29.47 -3.65
N TYR A 660 8.86 30.35 -4.30
CA TYR A 660 9.27 30.17 -5.69
C TYR A 660 10.76 29.92 -5.70
N TYR A 661 11.22 28.88 -6.38
CA TYR A 661 12.62 28.80 -6.75
C TYR A 661 12.83 28.30 -8.17
N LYS A 662 13.89 28.81 -8.79
CA LYS A 662 14.37 28.43 -10.10
C LYS A 662 15.78 27.91 -9.99
N TYR A 663 15.98 26.70 -10.48
CA TYR A 663 17.28 26.07 -10.64
C TYR A 663 17.75 26.18 -12.07
N THR A 664 19.03 26.55 -12.27
CA THR A 664 19.69 26.49 -13.58
C THR A 664 21.13 26.03 -13.41
N ARG A 665 21.60 25.24 -14.36
CA ARG A 665 23.01 24.81 -14.45
C ARG A 665 23.72 25.58 -15.54
N LYS A 666 24.79 26.27 -15.17
CA LYS A 666 25.60 27.04 -16.09
C LYS A 666 27.06 27.03 -15.67
N ASP A 667 27.97 26.82 -16.63
CA ASP A 667 29.43 26.89 -16.42
C ASP A 667 29.94 26.03 -15.24
N GLY A 668 29.41 24.83 -15.07
CA GLY A 668 29.77 23.91 -13.97
C GLY A 668 29.25 24.31 -12.58
N ARG A 669 28.35 25.27 -12.51
CA ARG A 669 27.72 25.74 -11.29
C ARG A 669 26.22 25.48 -11.34
N ASP A 670 25.68 25.13 -10.21
CA ASP A 670 24.24 25.05 -9.95
C ASP A 670 23.82 26.38 -9.30
N ILE A 671 22.84 27.05 -9.88
CA ILE A 671 22.35 28.38 -9.48
C ILE A 671 20.90 28.24 -9.05
N TYR A 672 20.61 28.73 -7.88
CA TYR A 672 19.26 28.70 -7.27
C TYR A 672 18.84 30.15 -7.01
N GLU A 673 17.81 30.59 -7.69
CA GLU A 673 17.12 31.87 -7.43
C GLU A 673 15.88 31.54 -6.60
N ILE A 674 15.83 32.05 -5.36
CA ILE A 674 14.84 31.66 -4.36
C ILE A 674 14.10 32.90 -3.87
N THR A 675 12.76 32.84 -3.88
CA THR A 675 11.88 33.85 -3.28
C THR A 675 10.97 33.16 -2.28
N GLN A 676 11.14 33.43 -0.99
CA GLN A 676 10.32 32.86 0.08
C GLN A 676 9.17 33.79 0.47
N ARG A 677 8.05 33.19 0.88
CA ARG A 677 6.82 33.85 1.30
C ARG A 677 6.22 33.20 2.53
N PHE A 678 7.05 32.53 3.36
CA PHE A 678 6.60 31.93 4.60
C PHE A 678 6.01 32.98 5.54
N PRO A 679 5.04 32.63 6.44
CA PRO A 679 4.47 33.57 7.41
C PRO A 679 5.53 34.28 8.25
N GLN A 680 6.60 33.55 8.58
CA GLN A 680 7.82 34.12 9.19
C GLN A 680 9.02 33.82 8.29
N PRO A 681 9.92 34.79 8.04
CA PRO A 681 11.08 34.56 7.20
C PRO A 681 11.97 33.44 7.75
N LEU A 682 12.19 32.40 6.98
CA LEU A 682 13.02 31.28 7.35
C LEU A 682 14.43 31.41 6.79
N LYS A 683 15.44 31.00 7.55
CA LYS A 683 16.79 30.90 7.05
C LYS A 683 16.88 29.78 6.00
N ILE A 684 17.21 30.11 4.78
CA ILE A 684 17.37 29.11 3.73
C ILE A 684 18.69 28.35 3.93
N VAL A 685 18.64 27.04 3.87
CA VAL A 685 19.80 26.15 3.86
C VAL A 685 19.76 25.31 2.60
N LEU A 686 20.67 25.55 1.68
CA LEU A 686 20.79 24.72 0.50
C LEU A 686 21.59 23.46 0.84
N ARG A 687 20.93 22.31 0.83
CA ARG A 687 21.55 21.00 1.06
C ARG A 687 21.90 20.37 -0.28
N GLN A 688 23.14 20.54 -0.70
CA GLN A 688 23.65 19.98 -1.94
C GLN A 688 23.82 18.47 -1.80
N ASN A 689 23.20 17.71 -2.69
CA ASN A 689 23.43 16.27 -2.83
C ASN A 689 24.79 16.05 -3.52
N LEU A 690 25.69 15.35 -2.85
CA LEU A 690 27.03 15.00 -3.39
C LEU A 690 27.03 13.66 -4.13
N GLY A 691 25.90 12.96 -4.15
CA GLY A 691 25.77 11.59 -4.63
C GLY A 691 26.07 10.58 -3.52
N ASN A 692 25.68 9.30 -3.75
CA ASN A 692 25.98 8.18 -2.87
C ASN A 692 25.57 8.38 -1.39
N GLY A 693 24.46 9.08 -1.14
CA GLY A 693 23.93 9.29 0.20
C GLY A 693 24.59 10.41 1.00
N GLN A 694 25.45 11.22 0.41
CA GLN A 694 26.16 12.30 1.11
C GLN A 694 25.62 13.69 0.73
N TYR A 695 25.68 14.60 1.69
CA TYR A 695 25.20 15.97 1.57
C TYR A 695 26.22 17.02 2.05
N ARG A 696 26.08 18.23 1.52
CA ARG A 696 26.77 19.41 2.02
C ARG A 696 25.76 20.55 2.20
N ASP A 697 25.69 21.10 3.42
CA ASP A 697 24.86 22.27 3.72
C ASP A 697 25.59 23.55 3.40
N ILE A 698 24.89 24.48 2.77
CA ILE A 698 25.36 25.81 2.41
C ILE A 698 24.33 26.79 2.97
N GLU A 699 24.79 27.64 3.87
CA GLU A 699 23.95 28.59 4.60
C GLU A 699 23.56 29.75 3.67
N GLY A 700 22.28 30.03 3.57
CA GLY A 700 21.73 31.24 3.00
C GLY A 700 21.31 32.24 4.08
N THR A 701 20.32 33.07 3.80
CA THR A 701 19.82 34.13 4.66
C THR A 701 18.32 33.98 4.94
N THR A 702 17.78 34.92 5.73
CA THR A 702 16.32 35.05 5.95
C THR A 702 15.67 36.03 4.97
N GLU A 703 16.42 36.60 4.03
CA GLU A 703 15.88 37.55 3.06
C GLU A 703 14.82 36.90 2.17
N ALA A 704 13.81 37.70 1.80
CA ALA A 704 12.72 37.25 0.96
C ALA A 704 13.18 36.77 -0.42
N HIS A 705 14.23 37.40 -0.98
CA HIS A 705 14.82 37.00 -2.25
C HIS A 705 16.32 36.82 -2.11
N GLN A 706 16.85 35.69 -2.60
CA GLN A 706 18.27 35.42 -2.60
C GLN A 706 18.68 34.54 -3.79
N VAL A 707 19.94 34.67 -4.23
CA VAL A 707 20.55 33.85 -5.26
C VAL A 707 21.72 33.07 -4.66
N MET A 708 21.64 31.77 -4.72
CA MET A 708 22.71 30.88 -4.26
C MET A 708 23.39 30.24 -5.47
N SER A 709 24.69 30.37 -5.59
CA SER A 709 25.47 29.77 -6.69
C SER A 709 26.54 28.85 -6.10
N VAL A 710 26.45 27.59 -6.39
CA VAL A 710 27.31 26.55 -5.82
C VAL A 710 28.05 25.79 -6.92
N GLU A 711 29.30 25.45 -6.64
CA GLU A 711 30.07 24.58 -7.52
C GLU A 711 29.47 23.17 -7.43
N ARG A 712 29.23 22.57 -8.61
CA ARG A 712 28.81 21.19 -8.67
C ARG A 712 29.94 20.29 -8.20
N ARG A 713 29.69 19.58 -7.12
CA ARG A 713 30.55 18.51 -6.64
C ARG A 713 29.83 17.19 -6.76
N VAL A 714 30.51 16.20 -7.29
CA VAL A 714 30.11 14.81 -7.22
C VAL A 714 31.20 14.12 -6.42
N ASP A 715 30.86 13.65 -5.26
CA ASP A 715 31.76 12.83 -4.48
C ASP A 715 31.58 11.37 -4.92
N ASN A 716 32.68 10.69 -5.21
CA ASN A 716 32.67 9.29 -5.61
C ASN A 716 32.72 8.33 -4.42
N MET A 717 32.74 8.86 -3.19
CA MET A 717 32.73 8.02 -1.99
C MET A 717 31.29 7.64 -1.62
N ALA A 718 30.95 6.38 -1.83
CA ALA A 718 29.71 5.80 -1.33
C ALA A 718 29.84 5.40 0.15
N PHE A 719 28.74 5.40 0.88
CA PHE A 719 28.68 4.66 2.14
C PHE A 719 28.92 3.17 1.90
N ALA A 720 29.43 2.48 2.91
CA ALA A 720 29.59 1.03 2.83
C ALA A 720 28.23 0.34 2.66
N SER A 721 28.16 -0.65 1.78
CA SER A 721 27.02 -1.56 1.75
C SER A 721 26.99 -2.37 3.05
N ALA A 722 25.80 -2.80 3.46
CA ALA A 722 25.66 -3.79 4.53
C ALA A 722 26.48 -5.06 4.17
N LYS A 723 26.98 -5.74 5.18
CA LYS A 723 27.86 -6.91 4.97
C LYS A 723 27.18 -8.06 4.22
N GLY A 724 25.85 -8.01 4.16
CA GLY A 724 25.03 -9.11 3.65
C GLY A 724 25.01 -10.29 4.64
N ILE A 725 23.89 -10.98 4.68
CA ILE A 725 23.84 -12.28 5.35
C ILE A 725 24.43 -13.28 4.35
N ALA A 726 25.39 -14.09 4.80
CA ALA A 726 25.73 -15.29 4.08
C ALA A 726 24.42 -16.08 3.90
N VAL A 727 23.96 -16.22 2.66
CA VAL A 727 22.83 -17.09 2.36
C VAL A 727 23.26 -18.47 2.82
N ALA A 728 22.76 -18.89 3.96
CA ALA A 728 22.87 -20.28 4.36
C ALA A 728 22.27 -21.08 3.19
N ASN A 729 22.93 -22.09 2.76
CA ASN A 729 22.43 -23.03 1.76
C ASN A 729 21.33 -23.85 2.45
N ASP A 730 20.22 -23.21 2.78
CA ASP A 730 19.13 -23.79 3.54
C ASP A 730 18.48 -24.87 2.70
N GLN A 731 18.65 -26.09 3.15
CA GLN A 731 17.94 -27.21 2.58
C GLN A 731 16.46 -27.03 2.93
N LEU A 732 15.64 -26.75 1.93
CA LEU A 732 14.21 -26.54 2.10
C LEU A 732 13.43 -27.85 2.26
N GLY A 733 14.04 -29.01 1.97
CA GLY A 733 13.39 -30.31 2.07
C GLY A 733 12.38 -30.59 0.97
N LEU A 734 12.55 -30.01 -0.21
CA LEU A 734 11.61 -30.06 -1.32
C LEU A 734 12.05 -31.02 -2.44
N GLU A 735 13.15 -31.76 -2.26
CA GLU A 735 13.68 -32.70 -3.25
C GLU A 735 12.68 -33.84 -3.49
N GLU A 736 12.74 -34.41 -4.70
CA GLU A 736 11.93 -35.58 -5.05
C GLU A 736 12.28 -36.80 -4.19
N PRO A 737 11.30 -37.59 -3.76
CA PRO A 737 11.52 -38.82 -3.05
C PRO A 737 12.26 -39.86 -3.93
N ASP A 738 13.29 -40.50 -3.38
CA ASP A 738 13.91 -41.63 -4.04
C ASP A 738 13.11 -42.93 -3.76
N VAL A 739 12.10 -43.17 -4.57
CA VAL A 739 11.22 -44.33 -4.41
C VAL A 739 11.89 -45.68 -4.71
N THR A 740 13.15 -45.72 -5.14
CA THR A 740 13.90 -46.98 -5.39
C THR A 740 14.44 -47.55 -4.10
N LYS A 741 14.49 -46.79 -3.02
CA LYS A 741 15.02 -47.18 -1.71
C LYS A 741 13.90 -47.67 -0.77
N THR A 742 14.33 -48.37 0.29
CA THR A 742 13.39 -48.92 1.28
C THR A 742 12.98 -47.86 2.30
N PHE A 743 11.73 -47.75 2.54
CA PHE A 743 11.13 -46.89 3.56
C PHE A 743 10.81 -47.65 4.84
N ARG A 744 10.95 -46.97 5.99
CA ARG A 744 10.64 -47.45 7.31
C ARG A 744 9.80 -46.44 8.06
N THR A 745 8.51 -46.68 8.11
CA THR A 745 7.56 -45.86 8.89
C THR A 745 7.83 -45.90 10.38
N GLN A 746 7.63 -44.79 11.08
CA GLN A 746 7.83 -44.69 12.52
C GLN A 746 6.49 -44.80 13.25
N ARG A 747 6.51 -45.39 14.44
CA ARG A 747 5.36 -45.42 15.33
C ARG A 747 5.44 -44.25 16.29
N ILE A 748 4.55 -43.26 16.12
CA ILE A 748 4.52 -42.04 16.91
C ILE A 748 3.17 -41.79 17.57
N GLU A 749 2.26 -42.73 17.49
CA GLU A 749 0.86 -42.60 17.92
C GLU A 749 0.74 -42.17 19.39
N GLN A 750 1.67 -42.60 20.24
CA GLN A 750 1.68 -42.25 21.66
C GLN A 750 2.02 -40.79 21.97
N TYR A 751 2.45 -40.02 20.96
CA TYR A 751 2.80 -38.60 21.08
C TYR A 751 1.70 -37.70 20.52
N TYR A 752 0.70 -38.24 19.84
CA TYR A 752 -0.39 -37.44 19.32
C TYR A 752 -1.15 -36.76 20.46
N ASN A 753 -1.45 -35.50 20.28
CA ASN A 753 -2.13 -34.67 21.27
C ASN A 753 -3.40 -34.01 20.74
N ALA A 754 -3.74 -34.20 19.44
CA ALA A 754 -4.94 -33.66 18.82
C ALA A 754 -5.40 -34.47 17.61
N GLU A 755 -6.59 -34.21 17.13
CA GLU A 755 -7.01 -34.50 15.76
C GLU A 755 -6.64 -33.29 14.86
N VAL A 756 -6.32 -33.57 13.59
CA VAL A 756 -5.84 -32.49 12.70
C VAL A 756 -6.88 -31.40 12.50
N ASP A 757 -8.17 -31.74 12.58
CA ASP A 757 -9.27 -30.82 12.43
C ASP A 757 -9.61 -30.01 13.71
N ASP A 758 -8.89 -30.23 14.82
CA ASP A 758 -9.05 -29.45 16.05
C ASP A 758 -8.42 -28.06 15.97
N ILE A 759 -7.52 -27.83 15.01
CA ILE A 759 -6.68 -26.63 14.96
C ILE A 759 -7.47 -25.31 15.03
N PHE A 760 -8.64 -25.23 14.43
CA PHE A 760 -9.49 -24.03 14.45
C PHE A 760 -10.73 -24.16 15.33
N LYS A 761 -10.85 -25.25 16.07
CA LYS A 761 -11.90 -25.46 17.07
C LYS A 761 -11.49 -25.00 18.46
N ASN A 762 -10.20 -24.81 18.69
CA ASN A 762 -9.64 -24.42 19.97
C ASN A 762 -9.72 -22.91 20.17
N GLU A 763 -9.94 -22.49 21.40
CA GLU A 763 -9.68 -21.14 21.86
C GLU A 763 -8.21 -21.04 22.29
N TYR A 764 -7.44 -20.16 21.65
CA TYR A 764 -6.05 -19.93 21.99
C TYR A 764 -5.97 -18.77 22.99
N LEU A 765 -5.75 -19.10 24.25
CA LEU A 765 -5.68 -18.15 25.36
C LEU A 765 -4.38 -17.34 25.29
N SER A 766 -4.49 -16.03 25.33
CA SER A 766 -3.36 -15.12 25.22
C SER A 766 -3.78 -13.69 25.54
N PRO A 767 -2.88 -12.80 25.94
CA PRO A 767 -3.14 -11.36 25.93
C PRO A 767 -3.44 -10.80 24.55
N ARG A 768 -3.25 -11.56 23.48
CA ARG A 768 -3.63 -11.22 22.12
C ARG A 768 -5.08 -11.51 21.86
N PRO A 769 -5.66 -10.87 20.83
CA PRO A 769 -6.93 -11.33 20.28
C PRO A 769 -6.79 -12.80 19.87
N GLN A 770 -7.52 -13.70 20.47
CA GLN A 770 -7.52 -15.14 20.18
C GLN A 770 -7.62 -15.45 18.70
N THR A 771 -8.23 -14.59 18.02
CA THR A 771 -8.72 -14.69 16.69
C THR A 771 -7.77 -14.17 15.62
N THR A 772 -6.65 -13.54 15.97
CA THR A 772 -5.65 -13.07 15.01
C THR A 772 -4.40 -13.94 14.97
N THR A 773 -4.34 -14.95 15.82
CA THR A 773 -3.13 -15.77 15.95
C THR A 773 -2.90 -16.72 14.79
N LEU A 774 -3.96 -17.17 14.12
CA LEU A 774 -3.85 -18.16 13.05
C LEU A 774 -4.54 -17.75 11.75
N GLN A 775 -4.79 -16.48 11.55
CA GLN A 775 -5.63 -16.00 10.43
C GLN A 775 -7.01 -16.64 10.36
N ILE A 776 -7.55 -16.97 11.53
CA ILE A 776 -8.85 -17.60 11.60
C ILE A 776 -9.93 -16.62 11.18
N PRO A 777 -10.86 -17.06 10.34
CA PRO A 777 -11.84 -16.18 9.70
C PRO A 777 -12.91 -15.84 10.64
N LYS A 778 -13.23 -15.35 11.47
CA LYS A 778 -14.33 -14.90 12.34
C LYS A 778 -13.79 -14.05 13.47
N GLN A 779 -13.41 -12.90 13.10
CA GLN A 779 -12.57 -12.30 13.99
C GLN A 779 -13.00 -11.03 14.46
N GLY A 780 -13.25 -10.83 15.65
CA GLY A 780 -13.74 -9.64 16.26
C GLY A 780 -13.22 -8.37 15.63
N ILE A 781 -11.96 -8.12 15.76
CA ILE A 781 -11.39 -6.87 15.34
C ILE A 781 -10.93 -6.89 13.94
N GLY A 782 -10.95 -6.89 13.07
CA GLY A 782 -10.36 -7.00 11.77
C GLY A 782 -11.15 -7.87 10.83
N GLU A 783 -12.31 -8.30 11.23
CA GLU A 783 -13.17 -9.17 10.42
C GLU A 783 -13.37 -8.62 9.01
N TRP A 784 -13.40 -7.34 8.86
CA TRP A 784 -13.56 -6.66 7.59
C TRP A 784 -12.23 -6.43 6.83
N CYS A 785 -11.10 -6.51 7.49
CA CYS A 785 -9.78 -6.41 6.89
C CYS A 785 -9.25 -7.76 6.46
N HIS A 786 -9.71 -8.84 7.05
CA HIS A 786 -9.33 -10.17 6.63
C HIS A 786 -10.23 -10.67 5.52
N PRO A 787 -9.66 -11.35 4.52
CA PRO A 787 -10.45 -12.23 3.70
C PRO A 787 -11.17 -13.17 4.65
N GLN A 788 -12.47 -13.21 4.60
CA GLN A 788 -13.26 -14.18 5.37
C GLN A 788 -12.97 -15.59 4.82
N LEU A 789 -11.93 -16.20 5.32
CA LEU A 789 -11.63 -17.59 5.05
C LEU A 789 -12.44 -18.39 6.08
N THR A 790 -13.41 -19.10 5.64
CA THR A 790 -14.13 -20.07 6.45
C THR A 790 -13.44 -21.41 6.32
N ALA A 791 -12.24 -21.54 6.85
CA ALA A 791 -11.49 -22.79 6.73
C ALA A 791 -12.08 -23.85 7.67
N GLU A 792 -12.90 -24.70 7.15
CA GLU A 792 -13.31 -25.94 7.80
C GLU A 792 -12.30 -27.03 7.50
N ILE A 793 -11.47 -27.37 8.49
CA ILE A 793 -10.54 -28.49 8.35
C ILE A 793 -11.31 -29.78 8.58
N ASN A 794 -11.19 -30.69 7.62
CA ASN A 794 -11.92 -31.97 7.65
C ASN A 794 -11.08 -33.05 6.93
N ASP A 795 -10.57 -33.99 7.71
CA ASP A 795 -9.75 -35.10 7.22
C ASP A 795 -10.52 -36.40 7.01
N SER A 796 -11.84 -36.38 7.05
CA SER A 796 -12.68 -37.59 6.97
C SER A 796 -12.42 -38.39 5.67
N VAL A 797 -12.28 -37.75 4.53
CA VAL A 797 -11.94 -38.40 3.26
C VAL A 797 -10.51 -38.95 3.29
N PHE A 798 -9.54 -38.17 3.75
CA PHE A 798 -8.17 -38.63 3.91
C PHE A 798 -8.10 -39.91 4.76
N ARG A 799 -8.83 -39.98 5.87
CA ARG A 799 -8.90 -41.14 6.77
C ARG A 799 -9.42 -42.40 6.04
N THR A 800 -10.32 -42.27 5.08
CA THR A 800 -10.83 -43.41 4.30
C THR A 800 -9.77 -44.00 3.35
N LEU A 801 -8.74 -43.24 3.00
CA LEU A 801 -7.64 -43.66 2.12
C LEU A 801 -6.53 -44.38 2.86
N ILE A 802 -6.53 -44.35 4.20
CA ILE A 802 -5.54 -45.01 5.03
C ILE A 802 -5.82 -46.51 5.02
N LYS A 803 -4.82 -47.31 4.59
CA LYS A 803 -4.91 -48.76 4.55
C LYS A 803 -3.88 -49.37 5.51
N LYS A 804 -4.36 -50.16 6.48
CA LYS A 804 -3.48 -50.76 7.50
C LYS A 804 -2.61 -49.73 8.20
N ASP A 805 -3.19 -48.64 8.58
CA ASP A 805 -2.55 -47.48 9.20
C ASP A 805 -1.45 -46.82 8.34
N VAL A 806 -1.49 -46.96 7.03
CA VAL A 806 -0.54 -46.36 6.13
C VAL A 806 -1.26 -45.62 5.00
N PHE A 807 -0.82 -44.40 4.77
CA PHE A 807 -1.13 -43.58 3.59
C PHE A 807 0.11 -43.44 2.71
N ASN A 808 -0.04 -43.55 1.40
CA ASN A 808 1.09 -43.36 0.47
C ASN A 808 0.99 -42.03 -0.23
N MET A 809 2.00 -41.18 -0.09
CA MET A 809 2.08 -39.85 -0.67
C MET A 809 3.30 -39.76 -1.60
N ALA A 810 3.09 -39.61 -2.90
CA ALA A 810 4.15 -39.55 -3.90
C ALA A 810 5.18 -40.70 -3.79
N GLY A 811 4.71 -41.93 -3.48
CA GLY A 811 5.56 -43.09 -3.31
C GLY A 811 6.16 -43.29 -1.92
N VAL A 812 5.99 -42.33 -1.00
CA VAL A 812 6.43 -42.42 0.39
C VAL A 812 5.32 -42.93 1.29
N PRO A 813 5.49 -44.05 2.02
CA PRO A 813 4.46 -44.53 2.95
C PRO A 813 4.54 -43.77 4.27
N PHE A 814 3.40 -43.29 4.77
CA PHE A 814 3.28 -42.62 6.06
C PHE A 814 2.35 -43.42 6.97
N ARG A 815 2.81 -43.73 8.18
CA ARG A 815 1.99 -44.37 9.19
C ARG A 815 1.18 -43.34 9.96
N THR A 816 -0.14 -43.40 9.81
CA THR A 816 -1.10 -42.52 10.49
C THR A 816 -2.41 -43.26 10.72
N PRO A 817 -3.08 -43.08 11.87
CA PRO A 817 -4.31 -43.81 12.17
C PRO A 817 -5.49 -43.30 11.37
N ALA A 818 -6.42 -44.20 11.06
CA ALA A 818 -7.68 -43.89 10.39
C ALA A 818 -8.74 -43.28 11.34
N THR A 819 -8.53 -43.35 12.66
CA THR A 819 -9.47 -42.81 13.66
C THR A 819 -8.74 -42.32 14.89
N GLY A 820 -9.34 -41.36 15.62
CA GLY A 820 -8.77 -40.78 16.83
C GLY A 820 -7.64 -39.81 16.56
N LEU A 821 -6.86 -39.51 17.59
CA LEU A 821 -5.75 -38.56 17.51
C LEU A 821 -4.75 -38.93 16.42
N ASN A 822 -4.36 -37.98 15.58
CA ASN A 822 -3.52 -38.25 14.41
C ASN A 822 -2.44 -37.17 14.14
N ILE A 823 -2.26 -36.23 15.06
CA ILE A 823 -1.26 -35.18 14.90
C ILE A 823 -0.63 -34.79 16.24
N ILE A 824 0.62 -34.35 16.18
CA ILE A 824 1.36 -33.74 17.27
C ILE A 824 1.43 -32.27 16.99
N TYR A 825 0.62 -31.46 17.63
CA TYR A 825 0.69 -30.00 17.52
C TYR A 825 1.68 -29.43 18.52
N THR A 826 2.41 -28.39 18.07
CA THR A 826 3.26 -27.52 18.88
C THR A 826 2.92 -26.06 18.63
N SER A 827 2.98 -25.23 19.66
CA SER A 827 2.71 -23.78 19.60
C SER A 827 3.40 -23.10 20.77
N LEU A 828 3.69 -21.81 20.64
CA LEU A 828 4.11 -20.98 21.79
C LEU A 828 2.92 -20.54 22.66
N TRP A 829 1.73 -20.98 22.33
CA TRP A 829 0.50 -20.69 23.03
C TRP A 829 -0.03 -21.89 23.82
N ASP A 830 -0.91 -21.64 24.76
CA ASP A 830 -1.31 -22.52 25.86
C ASP A 830 -1.89 -23.88 25.48
N ASN A 831 -2.40 -24.04 24.26
CA ASN A 831 -3.12 -25.25 23.86
C ASN A 831 -2.19 -26.45 23.65
N TYR A 832 -0.95 -26.19 23.25
CA TYR A 832 0.00 -27.22 22.85
C TYR A 832 1.39 -26.95 23.44
N PRO A 833 2.24 -27.98 23.63
CA PRO A 833 3.62 -27.74 24.06
C PRO A 833 4.40 -26.97 22.99
N ASP A 834 5.42 -26.21 23.40
CA ASP A 834 6.31 -25.50 22.48
C ASP A 834 7.22 -26.44 21.68
N SER A 835 7.45 -27.65 22.20
CA SER A 835 8.28 -28.67 21.56
C SER A 835 7.89 -30.09 21.99
N VAL A 836 8.08 -31.06 21.07
CA VAL A 836 7.89 -32.48 21.33
C VAL A 836 9.08 -33.25 20.76
N SER A 837 9.69 -34.10 21.59
CA SER A 837 10.77 -34.99 21.18
C SER A 837 10.33 -36.44 21.04
N ILE A 838 10.62 -37.03 19.90
CA ILE A 838 10.23 -38.39 19.53
C ILE A 838 11.52 -39.25 19.42
N PRO A 839 11.70 -40.32 20.17
CA PRO A 839 12.83 -41.20 20.05
C PRO A 839 12.91 -41.84 18.66
N LEU A 840 14.05 -41.81 18.04
CA LEU A 840 14.37 -42.51 16.80
C LEU A 840 15.47 -43.53 17.01
N LYS A 841 15.52 -44.59 16.17
CA LYS A 841 16.49 -45.64 16.25
C LYS A 841 17.07 -45.99 14.86
N GLY A 842 18.31 -46.51 14.88
CA GLY A 842 18.97 -46.96 13.68
C GLY A 842 19.71 -45.82 12.95
N LYS A 843 19.86 -45.97 11.65
CA LYS A 843 20.48 -44.98 10.75
C LYS A 843 19.50 -44.71 9.61
N ALA A 844 19.58 -43.53 9.01
CA ALA A 844 18.82 -43.15 7.84
C ALA A 844 19.58 -42.10 7.01
N GLU A 845 19.27 -42.02 5.72
CA GLU A 845 19.78 -40.98 4.82
C GLU A 845 18.81 -39.76 4.78
N SER A 846 17.53 -40.00 5.03
CA SER A 846 16.51 -38.98 5.04
C SER A 846 15.39 -39.34 6.02
N ALA A 847 14.75 -38.30 6.58
CA ALA A 847 13.45 -38.37 7.20
C ALA A 847 12.41 -37.63 6.35
N TYR A 848 11.33 -38.32 5.98
CA TYR A 848 10.18 -37.73 5.36
C TYR A 848 9.14 -37.42 6.43
N LEU A 849 8.65 -36.20 6.41
CA LEU A 849 7.77 -35.65 7.42
C LEU A 849 6.43 -35.31 6.78
N LEU A 850 5.33 -35.80 7.31
CA LEU A 850 3.99 -35.35 6.98
C LEU A 850 3.58 -34.30 8.00
N LEU A 851 3.44 -33.07 7.56
CA LEU A 851 3.21 -31.91 8.41
C LEU A 851 1.89 -31.21 8.07
N ALA A 852 1.24 -30.64 9.06
CA ALA A 852 0.07 -29.79 8.88
C ALA A 852 -0.01 -28.75 10.00
N GLY A 853 -0.42 -27.55 9.70
CA GLY A 853 -0.56 -26.48 10.71
C GLY A 853 -0.88 -25.15 10.05
N SER A 854 -0.86 -24.06 10.80
CA SER A 854 -1.21 -22.76 10.29
C SER A 854 -0.23 -21.69 10.76
N THR A 855 -0.18 -20.60 10.03
CA THR A 855 0.71 -19.46 10.29
C THR A 855 0.06 -18.15 9.89
N ASN A 856 0.33 -17.10 10.65
CA ASN A 856 -0.04 -15.73 10.26
C ASN A 856 0.91 -15.24 9.16
N HIS A 857 0.39 -14.44 8.21
CA HIS A 857 1.20 -13.82 7.16
C HIS A 857 2.31 -12.89 7.69
N MET A 858 2.13 -12.33 8.89
CA MET A 858 3.17 -11.57 9.59
C MET A 858 4.41 -12.41 9.91
N GLN A 859 4.32 -13.74 9.80
CA GLN A 859 5.40 -14.68 10.00
C GLN A 859 6.06 -15.12 8.68
N SER A 860 5.86 -14.36 7.59
CA SER A 860 6.48 -14.64 6.29
C SER A 860 7.98 -14.40 6.30
N ARG A 861 8.69 -15.22 5.54
CA ARG A 861 10.15 -15.13 5.28
C ARG A 861 11.04 -15.32 6.50
N ILE A 862 10.48 -15.76 7.61
CA ILE A 862 11.22 -16.10 8.83
C ILE A 862 10.97 -17.56 9.23
N ASP A 863 11.86 -18.12 10.04
CA ASP A 863 11.72 -19.49 10.53
C ASP A 863 10.54 -19.54 11.52
N ASN A 864 9.49 -20.28 11.18
CA ASN A 864 8.31 -20.48 12.03
C ASN A 864 8.56 -21.57 13.06
N GLY A 865 9.37 -22.55 12.72
CA GLY A 865 9.73 -23.65 13.59
C GLY A 865 10.94 -24.43 13.08
N LEU A 866 11.34 -25.42 13.83
CA LEU A 866 12.47 -26.31 13.52
C LEU A 866 12.07 -27.78 13.67
N VAL A 867 12.56 -28.59 12.77
CA VAL A 867 12.69 -30.03 12.97
C VAL A 867 14.14 -30.34 13.22
N VAL A 868 14.47 -30.89 14.38
CA VAL A 868 15.85 -31.17 14.81
C VAL A 868 16.01 -32.65 15.00
N VAL A 869 16.90 -33.30 14.23
CA VAL A 869 17.30 -34.68 14.48
C VAL A 869 18.60 -34.67 15.27
N THR A 870 18.56 -35.29 16.44
CA THR A 870 19.72 -35.48 17.31
C THR A 870 20.24 -36.90 17.15
N TYR A 871 21.52 -37.02 17.01
CA TYR A 871 22.23 -38.32 16.93
C TYR A 871 22.74 -38.79 18.30
N VAL A 872 23.13 -40.05 18.40
CA VAL A 872 23.64 -40.64 19.66
C VAL A 872 24.95 -39.94 20.11
N ASP A 873 25.71 -39.35 19.20
CA ASP A 873 26.89 -38.56 19.47
C ASP A 873 26.58 -37.08 19.83
N GLU A 874 25.30 -36.74 20.08
CA GLU A 874 24.78 -35.42 20.41
C GLU A 874 24.91 -34.39 19.28
N SER A 875 25.43 -34.72 18.14
CA SER A 875 25.39 -33.85 16.96
C SER A 875 23.94 -33.75 16.43
N LYS A 876 23.66 -32.73 15.64
CA LYS A 876 22.32 -32.42 15.16
C LYS A 876 22.31 -32.08 13.68
N ASP A 877 21.26 -32.48 12.99
CA ASP A 877 20.80 -31.91 11.72
C ASP A 877 19.51 -31.16 11.97
N THR A 878 19.25 -30.06 11.23
CA THR A 878 18.12 -29.17 11.42
C THR A 878 17.48 -28.83 10.09
N LEU A 879 16.15 -28.87 10.05
CA LEU A 879 15.34 -28.35 8.97
C LEU A 879 14.50 -27.21 9.52
N ALA A 880 14.68 -25.99 8.99
CA ALA A 880 13.83 -24.86 9.32
C ALA A 880 12.53 -24.93 8.53
N LEU A 881 11.43 -24.58 9.19
CA LEU A 881 10.12 -24.43 8.58
C LEU A 881 9.86 -22.94 8.35
N ARG A 882 9.83 -22.51 7.10
CA ARG A 882 9.75 -21.10 6.72
C ARG A 882 8.59 -20.86 5.78
N ASN A 883 7.67 -19.99 6.18
CA ASN A 883 6.54 -19.58 5.37
C ASN A 883 7.00 -18.49 4.36
N PRO A 884 6.74 -18.63 3.07
CA PRO A 884 6.04 -19.71 2.36
C PRO A 884 6.98 -20.71 1.70
N GLU A 885 8.29 -20.65 1.92
CA GLU A 885 9.29 -21.41 1.14
C GLU A 885 9.08 -22.93 1.21
N ASN A 886 8.90 -23.45 2.43
CA ASN A 886 8.62 -24.86 2.66
C ASN A 886 7.54 -25.12 3.72
N TRP A 887 6.98 -24.08 4.32
CA TRP A 887 5.92 -24.17 5.31
C TRP A 887 4.69 -23.41 4.82
N CYS A 888 3.61 -24.11 4.52
CA CYS A 888 2.36 -23.56 4.00
C CYS A 888 1.23 -23.82 4.99
N PRO A 889 0.29 -22.88 5.19
CA PRO A 889 -0.85 -23.06 6.06
C PRO A 889 -1.77 -24.18 5.56
N ILE A 890 -2.38 -24.91 6.50
CA ILE A 890 -3.27 -26.04 6.21
C ILE A 890 -4.51 -25.60 5.43
N GLU A 891 -5.00 -24.39 5.71
CA GLU A 891 -6.30 -23.89 5.24
C GLU A 891 -6.27 -23.28 3.84
N GLN A 892 -5.12 -22.87 3.31
CA GLN A 892 -5.07 -22.13 2.07
C GLN A 892 -3.85 -22.44 1.20
N ASP A 893 -3.96 -22.15 -0.09
CA ASP A 893 -2.87 -22.18 -1.05
C ASP A 893 -2.56 -20.75 -1.55
N TYR A 894 -1.33 -20.29 -1.36
CA TYR A 894 -0.91 -18.94 -1.73
C TYR A 894 -0.59 -18.75 -3.22
N TYR A 895 -0.47 -19.85 -3.96
CA TYR A 895 0.10 -19.85 -5.30
C TYR A 895 -0.89 -20.18 -6.41
N VAL A 896 -2.13 -20.53 -6.07
CA VAL A 896 -3.10 -21.09 -7.02
C VAL A 896 -3.41 -20.22 -8.22
N ASP A 897 -3.38 -18.91 -8.08
CA ASP A 897 -3.68 -17.97 -9.16
C ASP A 897 -2.41 -17.36 -9.79
N GLY A 898 -1.23 -17.62 -9.23
CA GLY A 898 0.06 -17.12 -9.74
C GLY A 898 0.20 -15.62 -9.76
N LYS A 899 -0.55 -14.89 -8.92
CA LYS A 899 -0.54 -13.43 -8.88
C LYS A 899 0.43 -12.84 -7.87
N ALA A 900 0.94 -13.62 -6.93
CA ALA A 900 1.89 -13.14 -5.94
C ALA A 900 3.26 -12.83 -6.56
N PHE A 901 3.94 -11.80 -6.04
CA PHE A 901 5.31 -11.48 -6.41
C PHE A 901 6.29 -12.35 -5.62
N LEU A 902 7.39 -12.76 -6.25
CA LEU A 902 8.45 -13.57 -5.66
C LEU A 902 7.93 -14.86 -5.01
N THR A 903 7.28 -15.69 -5.76
CA THR A 903 6.92 -17.05 -5.34
C THR A 903 8.13 -17.97 -5.33
N SER A 904 8.13 -18.98 -4.45
CA SER A 904 9.17 -19.99 -4.37
C SER A 904 8.82 -21.22 -5.20
N GLU A 905 9.81 -21.76 -5.91
CA GLU A 905 9.73 -23.03 -6.62
C GLU A 905 11.01 -23.86 -6.35
N PRO A 906 10.94 -25.18 -6.19
CA PRO A 906 9.71 -26.01 -6.20
C PRO A 906 8.89 -25.83 -4.92
N ARG A 907 7.60 -26.22 -4.98
CA ARG A 907 6.70 -26.24 -3.81
C ARG A 907 6.73 -27.60 -3.12
N PRO A 908 6.33 -27.71 -1.85
CA PRO A 908 6.17 -29.00 -1.20
C PRO A 908 5.05 -29.81 -1.88
N TYR A 909 5.15 -31.13 -1.83
CA TYR A 909 3.98 -31.98 -2.08
C TYR A 909 2.95 -31.72 -0.99
N ARG A 910 1.69 -31.55 -1.39
CA ARG A 910 0.55 -31.40 -0.49
C ARG A 910 -0.49 -32.48 -0.78
N VAL A 911 -1.15 -32.96 0.27
CA VAL A 911 -2.33 -33.82 0.18
C VAL A 911 -3.54 -33.05 0.69
N CYS A 912 -4.55 -32.88 -0.16
CA CYS A 912 -5.84 -32.33 0.24
C CYS A 912 -6.56 -33.32 1.16
N LEU A 913 -6.88 -32.89 2.37
CA LEU A 913 -7.53 -33.75 3.38
C LEU A 913 -9.00 -34.05 3.02
N GLY A 914 -9.66 -33.10 2.37
CA GLY A 914 -11.04 -33.21 1.93
C GLY A 914 -11.28 -34.07 0.70
N THR A 915 -10.23 -34.32 -0.14
CA THR A 915 -10.36 -35.10 -1.37
C THR A 915 -9.36 -36.25 -1.48
N GLY A 916 -8.22 -36.16 -0.80
CA GLY A 916 -7.11 -37.12 -0.91
C GLY A 916 -6.16 -36.87 -2.08
N ASP A 917 -6.40 -35.83 -2.89
CA ASP A 917 -5.54 -35.49 -4.01
C ASP A 917 -4.15 -35.05 -3.55
N VAL A 918 -3.11 -35.54 -4.23
CA VAL A 918 -1.70 -35.21 -3.94
C VAL A 918 -1.12 -34.43 -5.11
N SER A 919 -0.60 -33.24 -4.85
CA SER A 919 0.05 -32.40 -5.87
C SER A 919 1.05 -31.41 -5.25
N ARG A 920 2.01 -30.99 -6.04
CA ARG A 920 2.82 -29.77 -5.75
C ARG A 920 2.09 -28.48 -6.17
N ASP A 921 1.07 -28.61 -7.00
CA ASP A 921 0.22 -27.54 -7.48
C ASP A 921 -1.25 -27.95 -7.29
N LEU A 922 -1.83 -27.55 -6.16
CA LEU A 922 -3.22 -27.90 -5.84
C LEU A 922 -4.23 -27.27 -6.80
N GLY A 923 -3.90 -26.14 -7.38
CA GLY A 923 -4.77 -25.48 -8.39
C GLY A 923 -5.00 -26.29 -9.65
N LYS A 924 -4.16 -27.31 -9.91
CA LYS A 924 -4.35 -28.24 -11.03
C LYS A 924 -5.35 -29.36 -10.74
N VAL A 925 -5.57 -29.67 -9.47
CA VAL A 925 -6.41 -30.78 -9.03
C VAL A 925 -7.68 -30.31 -8.30
N LEU A 926 -7.67 -29.09 -7.80
CA LEU A 926 -8.77 -28.45 -7.07
C LEU A 926 -9.19 -27.16 -7.74
N ASN A 927 -10.47 -26.82 -7.63
CA ASN A 927 -10.99 -25.53 -8.10
C ASN A 927 -10.79 -24.49 -6.98
N ILE A 928 -9.60 -23.93 -6.88
CA ILE A 928 -9.24 -22.87 -5.94
C ILE A 928 -9.07 -21.59 -6.76
N GLN A 929 -9.79 -20.51 -6.42
CA GLN A 929 -9.80 -19.29 -7.21
C GLN A 929 -9.76 -18.02 -6.35
N GLY A 930 -8.95 -17.05 -6.83
CA GLY A 930 -8.95 -15.69 -6.35
C GLY A 930 -8.33 -15.49 -4.96
N ILE A 931 -8.23 -14.23 -4.58
CA ILE A 931 -7.60 -13.82 -3.33
C ILE A 931 -8.40 -14.26 -2.09
N TYR A 932 -9.72 -14.32 -2.21
CA TYR A 932 -10.61 -14.69 -1.12
C TYR A 932 -11.08 -16.14 -1.21
N GLY A 933 -10.86 -16.81 -2.34
CA GLY A 933 -11.26 -18.19 -2.59
C GLY A 933 -10.10 -19.18 -2.64
N ARG A 934 -8.95 -18.83 -2.05
CA ARG A 934 -7.77 -19.71 -2.02
C ARG A 934 -7.81 -20.79 -0.95
N GLU A 935 -8.97 -20.99 -0.32
CA GLU A 935 -9.22 -22.07 0.64
C GLU A 935 -9.06 -23.43 0.00
N ILE A 936 -8.43 -24.32 0.75
CA ILE A 936 -8.31 -25.72 0.37
C ILE A 936 -9.46 -26.50 1.04
N PRO A 937 -10.37 -27.13 0.28
CA PRO A 937 -11.47 -27.88 0.86
C PRO A 937 -10.99 -28.94 1.85
N GLY A 938 -11.35 -28.81 3.13
CA GLY A 938 -10.90 -29.70 4.22
C GLY A 938 -9.45 -29.49 4.66
N GLY A 939 -8.73 -28.57 4.05
CA GLY A 939 -7.31 -28.32 4.34
C GLY A 939 -6.35 -29.25 3.62
N ALA A 940 -5.05 -28.99 3.73
CA ALA A 940 -4.02 -29.84 3.16
C ALA A 940 -2.81 -30.00 4.07
N ALA A 941 -2.35 -31.23 4.23
CA ALA A 941 -1.06 -31.55 4.81
C ALA A 941 0.06 -31.49 3.75
N GLN A 942 1.29 -31.35 4.16
CA GLN A 942 2.46 -31.26 3.27
C GLN A 942 3.56 -32.25 3.64
N MET A 943 4.35 -32.64 2.63
CA MET A 943 5.51 -33.53 2.83
C MET A 943 6.80 -32.75 2.66
N LEU A 944 7.72 -32.90 3.63
CA LEU A 944 9.09 -32.42 3.55
C LEU A 944 10.07 -33.59 3.71
N ARG A 945 11.20 -33.49 3.00
CA ARG A 945 12.34 -34.40 3.13
C ARG A 945 13.46 -33.72 3.89
N MET A 946 13.84 -34.25 5.03
CA MET A 946 14.99 -33.81 5.79
C MET A 946 16.18 -34.73 5.53
N PRO A 947 17.27 -34.30 4.89
CA PRO A 947 18.48 -35.08 4.72
C PRO A 947 19.14 -35.34 6.07
N LEU A 948 19.69 -36.56 6.22
CA LEU A 948 20.31 -37.01 7.46
C LEU A 948 21.72 -37.60 7.18
N ASN A 949 22.55 -37.64 8.20
CA ASN A 949 23.85 -38.28 8.12
C ASN A 949 23.74 -39.82 8.25
N PRO A 950 23.89 -40.61 7.14
CA PRO A 950 23.65 -42.02 7.15
C PRO A 950 24.71 -42.81 7.94
N LYS A 951 25.80 -42.17 8.33
CA LYS A 951 26.86 -42.81 9.12
C LYS A 951 26.57 -42.80 10.62
N LYS A 952 25.70 -41.88 11.08
CA LYS A 952 25.40 -41.69 12.51
C LYS A 952 24.16 -42.46 12.94
N LYS A 953 24.11 -42.86 14.20
CA LYS A 953 22.91 -43.46 14.80
C LYS A 953 21.96 -42.39 15.31
N LEU A 954 20.70 -42.48 14.94
CA LEU A 954 19.63 -41.60 15.38
C LEU A 954 19.36 -41.79 16.88
N LYS A 955 19.07 -40.69 17.56
CA LYS A 955 18.61 -40.65 18.97
C LYS A 955 17.17 -40.16 19.08
N SER A 956 16.85 -39.00 18.50
CA SER A 956 15.52 -38.40 18.53
C SER A 956 15.28 -37.43 17.38
N LEU A 957 14.00 -37.19 17.09
CA LEU A 957 13.53 -36.05 16.31
C LEU A 957 12.74 -35.13 17.25
N THR A 958 13.04 -33.84 17.23
CA THR A 958 12.33 -32.82 18.00
C THR A 958 11.67 -31.84 17.04
N LEU A 959 10.34 -31.70 17.15
CA LEU A 959 9.58 -30.62 16.54
C LEU A 959 9.51 -29.46 17.52
N ARG A 960 9.82 -28.24 17.09
CA ARG A 960 9.81 -27.06 17.94
C ARG A 960 9.24 -25.85 17.20
N THR A 961 8.29 -25.18 17.81
CA THR A 961 7.75 -23.89 17.35
C THR A 961 8.65 -22.74 17.80
N LEU A 962 8.92 -21.79 16.91
CA LEU A 962 9.77 -20.62 17.16
C LEU A 962 8.99 -19.30 17.16
N SER A 963 8.02 -19.19 16.30
CA SER A 963 7.28 -17.94 16.09
C SER A 963 5.97 -17.96 16.85
N ASN A 964 5.55 -16.80 17.31
CA ASN A 964 4.18 -16.57 17.75
C ASN A 964 3.23 -16.69 16.56
N ASP A 965 1.94 -16.81 16.79
CA ASP A 965 0.90 -16.93 15.76
C ASP A 965 1.08 -18.10 14.79
N VAL A 966 1.69 -19.18 15.27
CA VAL A 966 1.97 -20.38 14.51
C VAL A 966 1.57 -21.60 15.30
N VAL A 967 0.91 -22.55 14.63
CA VAL A 967 0.69 -23.92 15.15
C VAL A 967 1.30 -24.88 14.14
N ILE A 968 2.28 -25.66 14.58
CA ILE A 968 2.99 -26.61 13.71
C ILE A 968 2.61 -28.02 14.14
N GLY A 969 2.20 -28.85 13.19
CA GLY A 969 1.77 -30.19 13.45
C GLY A 969 2.56 -31.25 12.67
N LEU A 970 2.87 -32.35 13.32
CA LEU A 970 3.52 -33.54 12.73
C LEU A 970 2.57 -34.73 12.78
N MET A 971 2.15 -35.21 11.62
CA MET A 971 1.25 -36.34 11.47
C MET A 971 1.99 -37.69 11.35
N ALA A 972 3.16 -37.71 10.67
CA ALA A 972 3.90 -38.96 10.48
C ALA A 972 5.39 -38.72 10.16
N ILE A 973 6.20 -39.72 10.46
CA ILE A 973 7.63 -39.79 10.12
C ILE A 973 7.90 -41.08 9.38
N THR A 974 8.64 -40.98 8.27
CA THR A 974 9.17 -42.12 7.55
C THR A 974 10.64 -41.93 7.30
N LEU A 975 11.46 -42.91 7.68
CA LEU A 975 12.92 -42.93 7.49
C LEU A 975 13.28 -43.71 6.22
N GLN A 976 14.25 -43.21 5.49
CA GLN A 976 14.84 -43.86 4.32
C GLN A 976 16.32 -44.17 4.52
#